data_fbd313288ad3c64ea5edb272496ebfc3
#
_entry.id   fbd313288ad3c64ea5edb272496ebfc3
#
_cell.length_a   1.000
_cell.length_b   1.000
_cell.length_c   1.000
_cell.angle_alpha   90.00
_cell.angle_beta   90.00
_cell.angle_gamma   90.00
#
_symmetry.space_group_name_H-M   'P 1'
#
loop_
_entity.id
_entity.type
_entity.pdbx_description
1 polymer ?
#
loop_
_entity_poly.entity_id
_entity_poly.type
_entity_poly.pdbx_seq_one_letter_code
_entity_poly.pdbx_strand_id
1 'polypeptide(L)'
;MIPTNQVKISFDYAAIARDFILFEVRRDQGDYKQSVVPDVASQQCHALAVVYDWGPSCYLLYKRDAAEQHALKQTLECFDDTLRIQEIQPDKLADKQKYLLAQLLCNAIPSLEVNATYHNVTGRLYYLHNAWCHRRKDIIDKFWALQISFNRYACIKLEVKTFRNVCMRPADKDQAQYVFDPDCGVLRRALKGDAETSKDRFVIGALYANERNTIPYLAFDSIKNYRASKIGVLQRFLRDVQTWLAPYLTLEIMSLDESTHIGIKSSKNSMLGIRQRLREVPLYLEDTVQDEQSEALVCMLREELKKYSDITFAEGTPHAGDALIRIIHHAQFYEKCPEQDNYAQAPKDCIVQHITVEDFGLKDNKKSKGSAGKENAALRKIIQELAIKIDVHQRQITCYDWAKLAFATPVTFVTATRDHKDKAKPICYDLLRVQPDGALQFEHWEQSLLWDSPEKEKIAAAFETRNGKFDLSVQGLVYEEIDNIHIIRATDRYTLPNMQGLAEKLHITQDEESIAVDPIVEAIQAYADTLSGDQQEQCAHILKAISQYGKQIRRKELKQIVNLRSKIGQQINAFVFEKTGVLIGPRLKCASNRERLFGGVLGIRHFCEGNVQYYYSGYVGASLQKSLAHACRIRMVCSTGDKLQFERYLPLLEVDFVRTSGWTVIPFPFKYLREWKALQE
;
A
#
# COMPACT_ATOMS: atom_id res chain seq x y z
N MET A 1 -19.53 11.42 5.65
CA MET A 1 -18.17 11.60 6.25
C MET A 1 -17.32 10.35 6.05
N ILE A 2 -16.07 10.51 5.62
CA ILE A 2 -15.14 9.42 5.35
C ILE A 2 -14.01 9.47 6.35
N PRO A 3 -13.86 8.47 7.24
CA PRO A 3 -12.80 8.45 8.24
C PRO A 3 -11.43 8.29 7.60
N THR A 4 -10.42 8.93 8.21
CA THR A 4 -9.03 8.88 7.75
C THR A 4 -8.09 8.46 8.89
N ASN A 5 -6.83 8.15 8.55
CA ASN A 5 -5.78 7.88 9.56
C ASN A 5 -5.26 9.15 10.25
N GLN A 6 -5.78 10.32 9.93
CA GLN A 6 -5.48 11.55 10.63
C GLN A 6 -6.29 11.60 11.92
N VAL A 7 -5.67 12.06 13.02
CA VAL A 7 -6.30 12.15 14.32
C VAL A 7 -6.18 13.55 14.88
N LYS A 8 -7.22 13.98 15.59
CA LYS A 8 -7.13 15.13 16.49
C LYS A 8 -6.53 14.64 17.79
N ILE A 9 -5.45 15.26 18.22
CA ILE A 9 -4.71 14.92 19.43
C ILE A 9 -5.03 15.95 20.49
N SER A 10 -5.47 15.49 21.67
CA SER A 10 -5.73 16.32 22.84
C SER A 10 -5.04 15.73 24.06
N PHE A 11 -4.48 16.58 24.94
CA PHE A 11 -3.77 16.19 26.14
C PHE A 11 -4.39 16.81 27.39
N ASP A 12 -4.34 16.07 28.49
CA ASP A 12 -4.45 16.62 29.86
C ASP A 12 -3.04 16.81 30.41
N TYR A 13 -2.49 17.99 30.21
CA TYR A 13 -1.12 18.31 30.66
C TYR A 13 -0.98 18.24 32.18
N ALA A 14 -2.04 18.57 32.95
CA ALA A 14 -2.02 18.51 34.39
C ALA A 14 -1.93 17.05 34.87
N ALA A 15 -2.73 16.17 34.29
CA ALA A 15 -2.66 14.75 34.62
C ALA A 15 -1.30 14.13 34.21
N ILE A 16 -0.76 14.49 33.04
CA ILE A 16 0.56 14.03 32.62
C ILE A 16 1.64 14.50 33.62
N ALA A 17 1.67 15.79 33.96
CA ALA A 17 2.66 16.35 34.89
C ALA A 17 2.51 15.80 36.30
N ARG A 18 1.31 15.44 36.76
CA ARG A 18 1.06 14.83 38.06
C ARG A 18 1.66 13.43 38.16
N ASP A 19 1.50 12.61 37.12
CA ASP A 19 1.78 11.18 37.19
C ASP A 19 3.13 10.80 36.55
N PHE A 20 3.68 11.67 35.68
CA PHE A 20 4.92 11.42 34.95
C PHE A 20 5.93 12.55 35.06
N ILE A 21 7.21 12.20 34.84
CA ILE A 21 8.31 13.12 34.62
C ILE A 21 8.87 12.84 33.21
N LEU A 22 9.13 13.91 32.44
CA LEU A 22 9.70 13.86 31.10
C LEU A 22 11.12 14.42 31.11
N PHE A 23 12.04 13.74 30.44
CA PHE A 23 13.40 14.22 30.21
C PHE A 23 13.66 14.34 28.70
N GLU A 24 14.31 15.44 28.30
CA GLU A 24 15.00 15.58 27.04
C GLU A 24 16.46 15.14 27.25
N VAL A 25 16.91 14.17 26.47
CA VAL A 25 18.31 13.76 26.38
C VAL A 25 18.84 14.21 25.04
N ARG A 26 19.80 15.12 25.06
CA ARG A 26 20.39 15.72 23.87
C ARG A 26 21.87 15.41 23.80
N ARG A 27 22.36 15.13 22.60
CA ARG A 27 23.75 14.97 22.29
C ARG A 27 24.25 16.21 21.53
N ASP A 28 25.35 16.79 21.97
CA ASP A 28 25.90 18.00 21.35
C ASP A 28 26.59 17.70 20.01
N GLN A 29 27.07 16.49 19.80
CA GLN A 29 27.76 16.08 18.57
C GLN A 29 27.35 14.66 18.15
N GLY A 30 27.25 14.44 16.83
CA GLY A 30 27.04 13.13 16.23
C GLY A 30 25.63 12.83 15.74
N ASP A 31 25.49 11.75 14.97
CA ASP A 31 24.19 11.28 14.44
C ASP A 31 23.52 10.30 15.40
N TYR A 32 22.34 10.67 15.91
CA TYR A 32 21.53 9.84 16.78
C TYR A 32 20.95 8.60 16.09
N LYS A 33 20.91 8.54 14.78
CA LYS A 33 20.30 7.43 14.04
C LYS A 33 20.85 6.04 14.43
N GLN A 34 22.08 5.99 14.90
CA GLN A 34 22.72 4.75 15.36
C GLN A 34 22.90 4.71 16.89
N SER A 35 22.43 5.73 17.60
CA SER A 35 22.60 5.79 19.06
C SER A 35 21.90 4.62 19.76
N VAL A 36 22.54 4.07 20.77
CA VAL A 36 21.97 3.08 21.71
C VAL A 36 21.32 3.74 22.93
N VAL A 37 21.44 5.06 23.06
CA VAL A 37 20.93 5.83 24.23
C VAL A 37 19.47 5.52 24.55
N PRO A 38 18.54 5.49 23.56
CA PRO A 38 17.15 5.12 23.83
C PRO A 38 17.00 3.73 24.47
N ASP A 39 17.82 2.78 24.03
CA ASP A 39 17.75 1.39 24.50
C ASP A 39 18.41 1.21 25.86
N VAL A 40 19.51 1.91 26.14
CA VAL A 40 20.13 1.97 27.49
C VAL A 40 19.15 2.60 28.48
N ALA A 41 18.50 3.74 28.12
CA ALA A 41 17.52 4.40 28.97
C ALA A 41 16.32 3.47 29.29
N SER A 42 15.84 2.72 28.31
CA SER A 42 14.75 1.76 28.49
C SER A 42 15.16 0.52 29.28
N GLN A 43 16.32 -0.11 28.95
CA GLN A 43 16.70 -1.41 29.50
C GLN A 43 17.49 -1.31 30.83
N GLN A 44 18.29 -0.27 31.01
CA GLN A 44 19.16 -0.13 32.18
C GLN A 44 18.67 0.96 33.16
N CYS A 45 18.03 2.03 32.66
CA CYS A 45 17.52 3.08 33.50
C CYS A 45 16.01 2.99 33.74
N HIS A 46 15.35 1.92 33.27
CA HIS A 46 13.93 1.64 33.50
C HIS A 46 12.97 2.75 33.05
N ALA A 47 13.30 3.47 31.97
CA ALA A 47 12.37 4.40 31.37
C ALA A 47 11.09 3.69 30.94
N LEU A 48 9.94 4.22 31.35
CA LEU A 48 8.62 3.69 30.97
C LEU A 48 8.41 3.71 29.46
N ALA A 49 8.88 4.79 28.82
CA ALA A 49 8.88 4.94 27.37
C ALA A 49 10.01 5.84 26.90
N VAL A 50 10.38 5.63 25.65
CA VAL A 50 11.34 6.48 24.93
C VAL A 50 10.77 6.82 23.58
N VAL A 51 10.95 8.05 23.11
CA VAL A 51 10.71 8.46 21.73
C VAL A 51 11.95 9.13 21.17
N TYR A 52 12.24 8.84 19.91
CA TYR A 52 13.36 9.42 19.18
C TYR A 52 12.86 10.51 18.23
N ASP A 53 13.44 11.72 18.33
CA ASP A 53 13.26 12.77 17.33
C ASP A 53 14.29 12.62 16.20
N TRP A 54 13.94 13.05 14.99
CA TRP A 54 14.86 13.03 13.83
C TRP A 54 16.04 14.02 13.95
N GLY A 55 16.09 14.75 15.07
CA GLY A 55 17.18 15.63 15.47
C GLY A 55 18.15 15.00 16.47
N PRO A 56 18.91 15.82 17.22
CA PRO A 56 19.90 15.36 18.20
C PRO A 56 19.27 14.96 19.56
N SER A 57 17.95 14.88 19.68
CA SER A 57 17.26 14.64 20.94
C SER A 57 16.47 13.34 20.95
N CYS A 58 16.42 12.68 22.11
CA CYS A 58 15.39 11.72 22.45
C CYS A 58 14.67 12.16 23.75
N TYR A 59 13.43 11.69 23.93
CA TYR A 59 12.62 12.03 25.08
C TYR A 59 12.27 10.78 25.86
N LEU A 60 12.36 10.86 27.17
CA LEU A 60 12.13 9.78 28.12
C LEU A 60 10.93 10.09 28.97
N LEU A 61 10.13 9.07 29.30
CA LEU A 61 9.00 9.14 30.21
C LEU A 61 9.25 8.24 31.42
N TYR A 62 9.06 8.75 32.60
CA TYR A 62 9.12 8.01 33.87
C TYR A 62 7.83 8.23 34.66
N LYS A 63 7.45 7.25 35.49
CA LYS A 63 6.48 7.51 36.57
C LYS A 63 7.12 8.42 37.62
N ARG A 64 6.33 9.34 38.15
CA ARG A 64 6.85 10.33 39.08
C ARG A 64 7.36 9.74 40.39
N ASP A 65 6.74 8.69 40.90
CA ASP A 65 7.11 7.92 42.07
C ASP A 65 8.35 7.04 41.91
N ALA A 66 8.68 6.68 40.66
CA ALA A 66 9.79 5.81 40.31
C ALA A 66 11.03 6.58 39.78
N ALA A 67 10.97 7.91 39.68
CA ALA A 67 12.03 8.71 39.09
C ALA A 67 13.16 9.02 40.07
N GLU A 68 14.13 8.13 40.16
CA GLU A 68 15.44 8.42 40.75
C GLU A 68 16.27 9.24 39.74
N GLN A 69 16.04 10.55 39.69
CA GLN A 69 16.69 11.46 38.76
C GLN A 69 18.23 11.37 38.78
N HIS A 70 18.82 11.17 39.99
CA HIS A 70 20.24 11.05 40.17
C HIS A 70 20.80 9.77 39.50
N ALA A 71 20.12 8.63 39.67
CA ALA A 71 20.55 7.36 39.09
C ALA A 71 20.48 7.41 37.56
N LEU A 72 19.42 7.99 37.00
CA LEU A 72 19.29 8.16 35.53
C LEU A 72 20.44 8.99 34.97
N LYS A 73 20.69 10.17 35.59
CA LYS A 73 21.72 11.09 35.12
C LYS A 73 23.09 10.43 35.19
N GLN A 74 23.41 9.84 36.35
CA GLN A 74 24.68 9.15 36.58
C GLN A 74 24.90 7.99 35.60
N THR A 75 23.89 7.16 35.36
CA THR A 75 24.02 6.02 34.43
C THR A 75 24.22 6.48 33.00
N LEU A 76 23.47 7.48 32.50
CA LEU A 76 23.60 7.97 31.12
C LEU A 76 24.88 8.77 30.90
N GLU A 77 25.32 9.57 31.89
CA GLU A 77 26.59 10.31 31.86
C GLU A 77 27.81 9.36 31.87
N CYS A 78 27.74 8.25 32.64
CA CYS A 78 28.78 7.20 32.56
C CYS A 78 28.81 6.48 31.22
N PHE A 79 27.69 6.43 30.52
CA PHE A 79 27.59 5.81 29.18
C PHE A 79 28.14 6.73 28.09
N ASP A 80 27.84 8.03 28.15
CA ASP A 80 28.27 9.05 27.20
C ASP A 80 28.28 10.42 27.91
N ASP A 81 29.45 10.95 28.17
CA ASP A 81 29.68 12.24 28.88
C ASP A 81 29.28 13.47 28.05
N THR A 82 29.01 13.29 26.75
CA THR A 82 28.52 14.34 25.86
C THR A 82 27.00 14.56 25.95
N LEU A 83 26.29 13.74 26.74
CA LEU A 83 24.84 13.83 26.87
C LEU A 83 24.45 14.96 27.83
N ARG A 84 23.47 15.75 27.45
CA ARG A 84 22.77 16.70 28.28
C ARG A 84 21.37 16.19 28.58
N ILE A 85 21.04 16.10 29.85
CA ILE A 85 19.76 15.61 30.35
C ILE A 85 19.05 16.74 31.05
N GLN A 86 17.85 17.07 30.58
CA GLN A 86 17.05 18.15 31.11
C GLN A 86 15.60 17.69 31.30
N GLU A 87 15.01 18.01 32.47
CA GLU A 87 13.56 17.87 32.67
C GLU A 87 12.80 18.84 31.77
N ILE A 88 11.76 18.36 31.10
CA ILE A 88 10.91 19.16 30.21
C ILE A 88 9.44 19.01 30.63
N GLN A 89 8.71 20.12 30.64
CA GLN A 89 7.28 20.09 30.89
C GLN A 89 6.50 19.55 29.69
N PRO A 90 5.41 18.80 29.90
CA PRO A 90 4.62 18.21 28.83
C PRO A 90 4.10 19.23 27.79
N ASP A 91 3.64 20.40 28.24
CA ASP A 91 3.19 21.49 27.38
C ASP A 91 4.31 22.01 26.48
N LYS A 92 5.53 22.17 27.01
CA LYS A 92 6.71 22.63 26.29
C LYS A 92 7.14 21.62 25.19
N LEU A 93 7.04 20.31 25.45
CA LEU A 93 7.28 19.31 24.43
C LEU A 93 6.20 19.36 23.35
N ALA A 94 4.93 19.51 23.74
CA ALA A 94 3.82 19.62 22.80
C ALA A 94 3.89 20.89 21.93
N ASP A 95 4.33 22.02 22.49
CA ASP A 95 4.56 23.27 21.77
C ASP A 95 5.64 23.11 20.70
N LYS A 96 6.73 22.39 21.03
CA LYS A 96 7.78 22.07 20.04
C LYS A 96 7.24 21.15 18.95
N GLN A 97 6.67 20.01 19.35
CA GLN A 97 6.20 18.99 18.43
C GLN A 97 5.10 18.12 19.07
N LYS A 98 3.85 18.51 18.87
CA LYS A 98 2.68 17.85 19.45
C LYS A 98 2.64 16.33 19.23
N TYR A 99 3.09 15.87 18.06
CA TYR A 99 3.11 14.44 17.73
C TYR A 99 4.15 13.65 18.51
N LEU A 100 5.25 14.27 18.98
CA LEU A 100 6.26 13.58 19.80
C LEU A 100 5.74 13.25 21.19
N LEU A 101 5.01 14.16 21.84
CA LEU A 101 4.38 13.88 23.13
C LEU A 101 3.35 12.74 22.99
N ALA A 102 2.52 12.77 21.94
CA ALA A 102 1.59 11.68 21.66
C ALA A 102 2.30 10.34 21.43
N GLN A 103 3.40 10.35 20.67
CA GLN A 103 4.19 9.15 20.42
C GLN A 103 4.85 8.64 21.70
N LEU A 104 5.39 9.53 22.53
CA LEU A 104 6.03 9.17 23.81
C LEU A 104 5.03 8.47 24.74
N LEU A 105 3.83 9.03 24.90
CA LEU A 105 2.77 8.41 25.69
C LEU A 105 2.33 7.06 25.12
N CYS A 106 2.15 6.96 23.80
CA CYS A 106 1.81 5.68 23.16
C CYS A 106 2.93 4.64 23.28
N ASN A 107 4.19 5.06 23.29
CA ASN A 107 5.33 4.18 23.51
C ASN A 107 5.37 3.60 24.94
N ALA A 108 4.58 4.14 25.87
CA ALA A 108 4.44 3.60 27.23
C ALA A 108 3.47 2.41 27.32
N ILE A 109 2.64 2.16 26.29
CA ILE A 109 1.66 1.05 26.30
C ILE A 109 2.31 -0.31 26.64
N PRO A 110 3.48 -0.71 26.12
CA PRO A 110 4.13 -1.97 26.49
C PRO A 110 4.37 -2.13 27.98
N SER A 111 4.63 -1.03 28.67
CA SER A 111 4.91 -1.02 30.12
C SER A 111 3.62 -0.91 30.98
N LEU A 112 2.51 -0.57 30.38
CA LEU A 112 1.18 -0.46 31.00
C LEU A 112 0.32 -1.70 30.75
N GLU A 113 0.53 -2.40 29.65
CA GLU A 113 -0.20 -3.61 29.22
C GLU A 113 0.61 -4.86 29.59
N VAL A 114 -0.02 -5.84 30.22
CA VAL A 114 0.62 -7.10 30.61
C VAL A 114 0.93 -8.03 29.41
N ASN A 115 0.46 -7.70 28.22
CA ASN A 115 0.62 -8.53 27.00
C ASN A 115 1.80 -8.08 26.15
N ALA A 116 2.69 -9.02 25.83
CA ALA A 116 3.85 -8.87 24.95
C ALA A 116 3.51 -8.64 23.48
N THR A 117 2.56 -7.73 23.18
CA THR A 117 2.12 -7.44 21.81
C THR A 117 2.76 -6.15 21.27
N TYR A 118 3.02 -5.20 22.17
CA TYR A 118 3.71 -3.95 21.84
C TYR A 118 5.12 -3.93 22.42
N HIS A 119 6.03 -3.28 21.71
CA HIS A 119 7.42 -3.15 22.12
C HIS A 119 7.93 -1.74 21.82
N ASN A 120 8.46 -1.06 22.81
CA ASN A 120 9.17 0.20 22.61
C ASN A 120 10.67 -0.11 22.47
N VAL A 121 11.18 -0.11 21.24
CA VAL A 121 12.57 -0.45 20.91
C VAL A 121 13.18 0.66 20.08
N THR A 122 14.35 1.12 20.45
CA THR A 122 15.06 2.24 19.77
C THR A 122 14.17 3.48 19.62
N GLY A 123 13.36 3.77 20.65
CA GLY A 123 12.42 4.90 20.65
C GLY A 123 11.25 4.77 19.66
N ARG A 124 10.94 3.58 19.19
CA ARG A 124 9.85 3.29 18.24
C ARG A 124 8.90 2.26 18.80
N LEU A 125 7.61 2.42 18.51
CA LEU A 125 6.57 1.47 18.91
C LEU A 125 6.37 0.43 17.83
N TYR A 126 6.58 -0.84 18.18
CA TYR A 126 6.33 -1.99 17.32
C TYR A 126 5.17 -2.81 17.87
N TYR A 127 4.31 -3.27 16.97
CA TYR A 127 3.27 -4.26 17.26
C TYR A 127 3.67 -5.58 16.59
N LEU A 128 3.64 -6.68 17.36
CA LEU A 128 3.91 -8.02 16.88
C LEU A 128 2.64 -8.88 16.93
N HIS A 129 2.57 -9.83 16.01
CA HIS A 129 1.49 -10.81 15.95
C HIS A 129 2.06 -12.17 15.60
N ASN A 130 1.66 -13.23 16.32
CA ASN A 130 2.22 -14.58 16.15
C ASN A 130 2.12 -15.11 14.71
N ALA A 131 1.07 -14.73 13.98
CA ALA A 131 0.89 -15.11 12.57
C ALA A 131 1.96 -14.52 11.63
N TRP A 132 2.78 -13.59 12.09
CA TRP A 132 3.83 -12.93 11.29
C TRP A 132 5.23 -13.51 11.52
N CYS A 133 5.34 -14.52 12.39
CA CYS A 133 6.60 -15.22 12.63
C CYS A 133 6.74 -16.40 11.67
N HIS A 134 7.86 -16.45 10.94
CA HIS A 134 8.20 -17.54 10.06
C HIS A 134 9.26 -18.42 10.72
N ARG A 135 8.96 -19.71 10.84
CA ARG A 135 9.87 -20.69 11.44
C ARG A 135 10.39 -21.65 10.37
N ARG A 136 11.69 -21.94 10.44
CA ARG A 136 12.35 -23.03 9.73
C ARG A 136 12.87 -24.00 10.77
N LYS A 137 12.29 -25.20 10.83
CA LYS A 137 12.55 -26.14 11.94
C LYS A 137 12.32 -25.44 13.28
N ASP A 138 13.33 -25.38 14.14
CA ASP A 138 13.25 -24.82 15.48
C ASP A 138 13.72 -23.35 15.58
N ILE A 139 14.01 -22.72 14.44
CA ILE A 139 14.54 -21.34 14.39
C ILE A 139 13.53 -20.42 13.71
N ILE A 140 13.33 -19.24 14.27
CA ILE A 140 12.63 -18.15 13.57
C ILE A 140 13.63 -17.59 12.56
N ASP A 141 13.38 -17.80 11.26
CA ASP A 141 14.21 -17.25 10.18
C ASP A 141 13.94 -15.76 9.96
N LYS A 142 12.69 -15.34 10.12
CA LYS A 142 12.27 -13.95 10.07
C LYS A 142 10.92 -13.74 10.76
N PHE A 143 10.65 -12.50 11.12
CA PHE A 143 9.31 -12.04 11.50
C PHE A 143 9.05 -10.64 11.01
N TRP A 144 7.76 -10.29 10.89
CA TRP A 144 7.36 -8.92 10.63
C TRP A 144 6.86 -8.25 11.90
N ALA A 145 7.17 -6.97 12.03
CA ALA A 145 6.60 -6.12 13.05
C ALA A 145 5.97 -4.89 12.37
N LEU A 146 4.88 -4.41 12.92
CA LEU A 146 4.22 -3.20 12.44
C LEU A 146 4.64 -2.02 13.32
N GLN A 147 5.48 -1.15 12.77
CA GLN A 147 5.85 0.10 13.42
C GLN A 147 4.66 1.06 13.39
N ILE A 148 4.25 1.57 14.55
CA ILE A 148 3.18 2.55 14.72
C ILE A 148 3.81 3.89 15.08
N SER A 149 3.54 4.91 14.28
CA SER A 149 4.10 6.24 14.51
C SER A 149 3.15 7.35 14.06
N PHE A 150 3.33 8.54 14.63
CA PHE A 150 2.67 9.75 14.18
C PHE A 150 3.62 10.57 13.31
N ASN A 151 3.07 11.24 12.30
CA ASN A 151 3.80 12.25 11.57
C ASN A 151 3.43 13.66 12.04
N ARG A 152 4.13 14.68 11.53
CA ARG A 152 3.89 16.10 11.85
C ARG A 152 2.47 16.59 11.52
N TYR A 153 1.71 15.87 10.72
CA TYR A 153 0.32 16.18 10.35
C TYR A 153 -0.69 15.38 11.18
N ALA A 154 -0.25 14.77 12.28
CA ALA A 154 -1.05 13.91 13.13
C ALA A 154 -1.71 12.72 12.38
N CYS A 155 -1.06 12.21 11.33
CA CYS A 155 -1.47 10.97 10.68
C CYS A 155 -0.78 9.78 11.34
N ILE A 156 -1.55 8.75 11.70
CA ILE A 156 -1.01 7.47 12.18
C ILE A 156 -0.43 6.70 11.00
N LYS A 157 0.87 6.41 11.06
CA LYS A 157 1.58 5.60 10.07
C LYS A 157 1.74 4.17 10.57
N LEU A 158 1.53 3.23 9.67
CA LEU A 158 1.68 1.78 9.91
C LEU A 158 2.69 1.21 8.90
N GLU A 159 3.94 1.09 9.32
CA GLU A 159 5.03 0.61 8.48
C GLU A 159 5.44 -0.80 8.85
N VAL A 160 5.52 -1.69 7.86
CA VAL A 160 6.02 -3.05 8.08
C VAL A 160 7.54 -3.04 8.10
N LYS A 161 8.12 -3.58 9.15
CA LYS A 161 9.56 -3.83 9.26
C LYS A 161 9.79 -5.35 9.30
N THR A 162 10.73 -5.81 8.49
CA THR A 162 11.16 -7.21 8.48
C THR A 162 12.38 -7.35 9.36
N PHE A 163 12.28 -8.23 10.35
CA PHE A 163 13.40 -8.68 11.17
C PHE A 163 13.85 -10.04 10.63
N ARG A 164 15.07 -10.13 10.15
CA ARG A 164 15.69 -11.37 9.66
C ARG A 164 16.71 -11.89 10.65
N ASN A 165 16.77 -13.19 10.81
CA ASN A 165 17.73 -13.82 11.70
C ASN A 165 19.15 -13.73 11.11
N VAL A 166 20.14 -13.40 11.94
CA VAL A 166 21.55 -13.27 11.53
C VAL A 166 22.18 -14.60 11.14
N CYS A 167 21.66 -15.73 11.63
CA CYS A 167 22.07 -17.07 11.19
C CYS A 167 21.76 -17.35 9.72
N MET A 168 20.70 -16.71 9.18
CA MET A 168 20.27 -16.92 7.79
C MET A 168 21.04 -16.04 6.82
N ARG A 169 21.42 -14.85 7.27
CA ARG A 169 22.26 -13.91 6.53
C ARG A 169 23.00 -13.02 7.53
N PRO A 170 24.34 -13.04 7.54
CA PRO A 170 25.14 -12.23 8.45
C PRO A 170 24.72 -10.75 8.44
N ALA A 171 24.85 -10.11 9.58
CA ALA A 171 24.66 -8.66 9.70
C ALA A 171 25.84 -7.92 9.06
N ASP A 172 25.57 -6.73 8.53
CA ASP A 172 26.64 -5.81 8.16
C ASP A 172 27.36 -5.31 9.43
N LYS A 173 28.65 -4.95 9.32
CA LYS A 173 29.53 -4.68 10.48
C LYS A 173 28.95 -3.67 11.48
N ASP A 174 28.24 -2.64 10.98
CA ASP A 174 27.68 -1.56 11.79
C ASP A 174 26.15 -1.65 11.96
N GLN A 175 25.54 -2.77 11.54
CA GLN A 175 24.10 -2.93 11.59
C GLN A 175 23.61 -3.22 13.00
N ALA A 176 22.62 -2.45 13.46
CA ALA A 176 21.98 -2.67 14.76
C ALA A 176 21.34 -4.07 14.83
N GLN A 177 21.65 -4.80 15.90
CA GLN A 177 21.08 -6.12 16.16
C GLN A 177 19.99 -6.04 17.24
N TYR A 178 19.06 -6.97 17.17
CA TYR A 178 17.91 -7.09 18.05
C TYR A 178 17.83 -8.51 18.59
N VAL A 179 17.36 -8.66 19.82
CA VAL A 179 17.05 -9.95 20.43
C VAL A 179 15.53 -10.10 20.46
N PHE A 180 15.03 -11.24 20.03
CA PHE A 180 13.63 -11.59 20.13
C PHE A 180 13.46 -12.98 20.73
N ASP A 181 12.83 -13.05 21.89
CA ASP A 181 12.42 -14.28 22.56
C ASP A 181 10.93 -14.48 22.30
N PRO A 182 10.52 -15.46 21.48
CA PRO A 182 9.12 -15.69 21.16
C PRO A 182 8.33 -16.30 22.33
N ASP A 183 9.00 -16.95 23.26
CA ASP A 183 8.34 -17.64 24.38
C ASP A 183 7.98 -16.64 25.49
N CYS A 184 8.88 -15.68 25.75
CA CYS A 184 8.63 -14.54 26.64
C CYS A 184 7.98 -13.36 25.92
N GLY A 185 7.95 -13.37 24.58
CA GLY A 185 7.43 -12.29 23.75
C GLY A 185 8.24 -11.01 23.85
N VAL A 186 9.52 -11.05 24.20
CA VAL A 186 10.36 -9.86 24.39
C VAL A 186 11.12 -9.54 23.11
N LEU A 187 10.92 -8.32 22.58
CA LEU A 187 11.75 -7.74 21.52
C LEU A 187 12.51 -6.55 22.11
N ARG A 188 13.86 -6.59 22.03
CA ARG A 188 14.72 -5.51 22.48
C ARG A 188 15.94 -5.35 21.58
N ARG A 189 16.64 -4.22 21.65
CA ARG A 189 17.95 -4.06 21.02
C ARG A 189 19.01 -4.84 21.81
N ALA A 190 19.92 -5.46 21.09
CA ALA A 190 21.10 -6.08 21.71
C ALA A 190 22.08 -5.01 22.21
N LEU A 191 22.45 -5.09 23.48
CA LEU A 191 23.44 -4.20 24.09
C LEU A 191 24.79 -4.92 24.26
N LYS A 192 25.84 -4.15 24.57
CA LYS A 192 27.17 -4.70 24.87
C LYS A 192 27.08 -5.58 26.12
N GLY A 193 27.53 -6.84 26.03
CA GLY A 193 27.42 -7.82 27.10
C GLY A 193 26.33 -8.87 26.92
N ASP A 194 25.43 -8.68 25.97
CA ASP A 194 24.46 -9.72 25.60
C ASP A 194 25.20 -10.92 24.98
N ALA A 195 24.87 -12.15 25.41
CA ALA A 195 25.43 -13.37 24.85
C ALA A 195 25.26 -13.43 23.31
N GLU A 196 26.32 -13.81 22.60
CA GLU A 196 26.31 -13.94 21.14
C GLU A 196 25.60 -15.23 20.66
N THR A 197 24.46 -15.57 21.21
CA THR A 197 23.67 -16.69 20.70
C THR A 197 23.00 -16.27 19.40
N SER A 198 23.47 -16.79 18.29
CA SER A 198 23.01 -16.43 16.95
C SER A 198 21.56 -16.78 16.68
N LYS A 199 20.94 -17.68 17.46
CA LYS A 199 19.56 -18.15 17.23
C LYS A 199 18.50 -17.10 17.47
N ASP A 200 18.74 -16.16 18.40
CA ASP A 200 17.76 -15.15 18.84
C ASP A 200 18.14 -13.73 18.39
N ARG A 201 19.13 -13.62 17.49
CA ARG A 201 19.63 -12.34 16.95
C ARG A 201 19.02 -12.02 15.61
N PHE A 202 18.56 -10.79 15.48
CA PHE A 202 17.89 -10.29 14.29
C PHE A 202 18.44 -8.93 13.89
N VAL A 203 18.31 -8.62 12.59
CA VAL A 203 18.54 -7.28 12.03
C VAL A 203 17.37 -6.86 11.18
N ILE A 204 17.15 -5.54 11.10
CA ILE A 204 16.10 -4.99 10.23
C ILE A 204 16.59 -5.05 8.79
N GLY A 205 15.84 -5.73 7.93
CA GLY A 205 16.14 -5.85 6.50
C GLY A 205 15.42 -7.04 5.87
N ALA A 206 15.28 -7.02 4.56
CA ALA A 206 14.75 -8.15 3.80
C ALA A 206 15.72 -9.32 3.82
N LEU A 207 15.22 -10.55 3.91
CA LEU A 207 16.05 -11.75 3.81
C LEU A 207 16.57 -11.96 2.39
N TYR A 208 15.73 -11.63 1.38
CA TYR A 208 16.05 -11.71 -0.04
C TYR A 208 15.75 -10.38 -0.73
N ALA A 209 16.50 -10.06 -1.78
CA ALA A 209 16.37 -8.78 -2.51
C ALA A 209 14.95 -8.51 -3.03
N ASN A 210 14.24 -9.55 -3.46
CA ASN A 210 12.87 -9.45 -4.02
C ASN A 210 11.76 -9.72 -2.99
N GLU A 211 12.11 -9.80 -1.71
CA GLU A 211 11.13 -10.08 -0.67
C GLU A 211 10.24 -8.86 -0.41
N ARG A 212 8.93 -9.05 -0.56
CA ARG A 212 7.93 -8.03 -0.26
C ARG A 212 7.32 -8.24 1.12
N ASN A 213 7.14 -7.16 1.85
CA ASN A 213 6.38 -7.19 3.10
C ASN A 213 4.90 -7.46 2.81
N THR A 214 4.33 -8.49 3.41
CA THR A 214 3.02 -9.02 3.03
C THR A 214 1.90 -8.84 4.06
N ILE A 215 2.10 -8.02 5.11
CA ILE A 215 0.98 -7.69 6.00
C ILE A 215 -0.07 -6.92 5.19
N PRO A 216 -1.27 -7.49 4.97
CA PRO A 216 -2.29 -6.85 4.17
C PRO A 216 -2.80 -5.57 4.85
N TYR A 217 -3.20 -4.58 4.06
CA TYR A 217 -3.84 -3.39 4.60
C TYR A 217 -5.15 -3.77 5.31
N LEU A 218 -6.00 -4.54 4.65
CA LEU A 218 -7.23 -5.06 5.20
C LEU A 218 -7.43 -6.51 4.76
N ALA A 219 -7.71 -7.40 5.73
CA ALA A 219 -8.21 -8.74 5.51
C ALA A 219 -9.59 -8.87 6.19
N PHE A 220 -10.55 -9.50 5.52
CA PHE A 220 -11.94 -9.59 6.02
C PHE A 220 -12.59 -10.94 5.70
N ASP A 221 -11.79 -11.96 5.50
CA ASP A 221 -12.23 -13.35 5.35
C ASP A 221 -12.52 -14.02 6.69
N SER A 222 -11.84 -13.61 7.75
CA SER A 222 -12.08 -14.06 9.12
C SER A 222 -11.67 -12.99 10.14
N ILE A 223 -12.19 -13.09 11.37
CA ILE A 223 -11.80 -12.19 12.46
C ILE A 223 -10.31 -12.34 12.81
N LYS A 224 -9.75 -13.56 12.71
CA LYS A 224 -8.32 -13.84 12.91
C LYS A 224 -7.46 -13.07 11.92
N ASN A 225 -7.79 -13.16 10.62
CA ASN A 225 -7.05 -12.47 9.57
C ASN A 225 -7.25 -10.95 9.62
N TYR A 226 -8.46 -10.50 10.00
CA TYR A 226 -8.72 -9.09 10.25
C TYR A 226 -7.80 -8.51 11.33
N ARG A 227 -7.70 -9.19 12.49
CA ARG A 227 -6.82 -8.78 13.59
C ARG A 227 -5.34 -8.78 13.20
N ALA A 228 -4.93 -9.61 12.26
CA ALA A 228 -3.57 -9.67 11.70
C ALA A 228 -3.36 -8.71 10.50
N SER A 229 -4.32 -7.88 10.14
CA SER A 229 -4.19 -6.84 9.11
C SER A 229 -3.85 -5.48 9.71
N LYS A 230 -3.32 -4.56 8.91
CA LYS A 230 -2.99 -3.19 9.37
C LYS A 230 -4.20 -2.48 9.98
N ILE A 231 -5.37 -2.61 9.37
CA ILE A 231 -6.61 -1.99 9.87
C ILE A 231 -7.07 -2.62 11.19
N GLY A 232 -6.95 -3.93 11.35
CA GLY A 232 -7.27 -4.59 12.61
C GLY A 232 -6.33 -4.17 13.75
N VAL A 233 -5.04 -4.00 13.44
CA VAL A 233 -4.06 -3.46 14.40
C VAL A 233 -4.34 -2.00 14.73
N LEU A 234 -4.69 -1.17 13.74
CA LEU A 234 -5.05 0.24 13.98
C LEU A 234 -6.25 0.33 14.93
N GLN A 235 -7.30 -0.45 14.69
CA GLN A 235 -8.48 -0.49 15.55
C GLN A 235 -8.11 -0.91 16.98
N ARG A 236 -7.27 -1.94 17.12
CA ARG A 236 -6.77 -2.38 18.43
C ARG A 236 -5.97 -1.27 19.11
N PHE A 237 -5.02 -0.65 18.41
CA PHE A 237 -4.19 0.42 18.92
C PHE A 237 -5.03 1.59 19.45
N LEU A 238 -6.01 2.07 18.70
CA LEU A 238 -6.90 3.16 19.13
C LEU A 238 -7.69 2.79 20.39
N ARG A 239 -8.18 1.55 20.49
CA ARG A 239 -8.85 1.05 21.67
C ARG A 239 -7.90 0.98 22.87
N ASP A 240 -6.68 0.48 22.67
CA ASP A 240 -5.70 0.30 23.74
C ASP A 240 -5.20 1.68 24.24
N VAL A 241 -5.06 2.68 23.36
CA VAL A 241 -4.84 4.09 23.75
C VAL A 241 -5.99 4.60 24.63
N GLN A 242 -7.24 4.37 24.23
CA GLN A 242 -8.40 4.76 25.02
C GLN A 242 -8.46 4.03 26.37
N THR A 243 -8.03 2.78 26.44
CA THR A 243 -8.04 1.99 27.68
C THR A 243 -6.95 2.42 28.66
N TRP A 244 -5.73 2.62 28.17
CA TRP A 244 -4.55 2.81 28.99
C TRP A 244 -4.11 4.26 29.17
N LEU A 245 -4.46 5.14 28.22
CA LEU A 245 -3.99 6.52 28.17
C LEU A 245 -5.12 7.54 28.26
N ALA A 246 -6.38 7.13 28.44
CA ALA A 246 -7.52 8.05 28.52
C ALA A 246 -7.35 9.23 29.50
N PRO A 247 -6.68 9.08 30.68
CA PRO A 247 -6.45 10.19 31.57
C PRO A 247 -5.49 11.27 31.02
N TYR A 248 -4.68 10.92 30.01
CA TYR A 248 -3.56 11.75 29.56
C TYR A 248 -3.68 12.17 28.09
N LEU A 249 -4.25 11.30 27.23
CA LEU A 249 -4.25 11.44 25.80
C LEU A 249 -5.59 10.99 25.21
N THR A 250 -6.18 11.83 24.36
CA THR A 250 -7.32 11.47 23.53
C THR A 250 -6.94 11.54 22.05
N LEU A 251 -7.26 10.49 21.29
CA LEU A 251 -7.12 10.41 19.85
C LEU A 251 -8.49 10.28 19.20
N GLU A 252 -8.93 11.29 18.47
CA GLU A 252 -10.18 11.27 17.70
C GLU A 252 -9.87 11.13 16.21
N ILE A 253 -10.42 10.11 15.56
CA ILE A 253 -10.29 9.93 14.10
C ILE A 253 -10.96 11.12 13.41
N MET A 254 -10.22 11.79 12.53
CA MET A 254 -10.74 12.84 11.70
C MET A 254 -11.38 12.25 10.44
N SER A 255 -12.56 12.75 10.12
CA SER A 255 -13.30 12.41 8.90
C SER A 255 -13.28 13.57 7.92
N LEU A 256 -13.31 13.26 6.64
CA LEU A 256 -13.56 14.22 5.57
C LEU A 256 -15.06 14.34 5.34
N ASP A 257 -15.53 15.56 5.16
CA ASP A 257 -16.91 15.80 4.76
C ASP A 257 -17.14 15.25 3.36
N GLU A 258 -18.36 14.78 3.10
CA GLU A 258 -18.69 14.24 1.80
C GLU A 258 -18.62 15.32 0.74
N SER A 259 -17.99 15.00 -0.32
CA SER A 259 -17.97 15.73 -1.55
C SER A 259 -18.46 14.85 -2.71
N THR A 260 -18.39 15.38 -3.89
CA THR A 260 -18.92 14.77 -5.11
C THR A 260 -18.35 13.35 -5.31
N HIS A 261 -19.21 12.35 -5.32
CA HIS A 261 -18.90 11.01 -5.82
C HIS A 261 -18.94 11.05 -7.34
N ILE A 262 -17.83 10.77 -7.99
CA ILE A 262 -17.82 10.60 -9.44
C ILE A 262 -18.33 9.19 -9.72
N GLY A 263 -19.49 9.13 -10.35
CA GLY A 263 -20.15 7.89 -10.71
C GLY A 263 -19.27 7.07 -11.65
N ILE A 264 -19.17 5.78 -11.35
CA ILE A 264 -18.42 4.82 -12.13
C ILE A 264 -19.15 4.56 -13.44
N LYS A 265 -18.68 5.12 -14.52
CA LYS A 265 -19.01 4.63 -15.85
C LYS A 265 -17.95 3.60 -16.22
N SER A 266 -18.34 2.33 -16.33
CA SER A 266 -17.40 1.28 -16.71
C SER A 266 -16.74 1.61 -18.05
N SER A 267 -15.42 1.61 -18.07
CA SER A 267 -14.60 1.92 -19.24
C SER A 267 -14.57 0.77 -20.27
N LYS A 268 -15.73 0.40 -20.83
CA LYS A 268 -15.74 -0.51 -21.99
C LYS A 268 -15.02 0.10 -23.20
N ASN A 269 -14.74 1.40 -23.17
CA ASN A 269 -14.14 2.14 -24.27
C ASN A 269 -12.64 1.89 -24.44
N SER A 270 -11.90 1.59 -23.37
CA SER A 270 -10.45 1.32 -23.46
C SER A 270 -10.14 0.08 -24.31
N MET A 271 -10.94 -0.99 -24.20
CA MET A 271 -10.76 -2.20 -25.01
C MET A 271 -10.94 -1.94 -26.50
N LEU A 272 -11.87 -1.06 -26.89
CA LEU A 272 -12.07 -0.68 -28.30
C LEU A 272 -10.88 0.12 -28.83
N GLY A 273 -10.40 1.11 -28.09
CA GLY A 273 -9.23 1.90 -28.46
C GLY A 273 -7.96 1.06 -28.57
N ILE A 274 -7.73 0.16 -27.61
CA ILE A 274 -6.58 -0.78 -27.66
C ILE A 274 -6.69 -1.70 -28.87
N ARG A 275 -7.85 -2.27 -29.18
CA ARG A 275 -8.07 -3.09 -30.38
C ARG A 275 -7.80 -2.33 -31.65
N GLN A 276 -8.30 -1.11 -31.75
CA GLN A 276 -8.08 -0.24 -32.88
C GLN A 276 -6.57 0.00 -33.07
N ARG A 277 -5.89 0.42 -32.01
CA ARG A 277 -4.46 0.74 -32.07
C ARG A 277 -3.59 -0.46 -32.45
N LEU A 278 -3.86 -1.63 -31.89
CA LEU A 278 -3.11 -2.85 -32.24
C LEU A 278 -3.36 -3.36 -33.67
N ARG A 279 -4.40 -2.89 -34.34
CA ARG A 279 -4.67 -3.21 -35.77
C ARG A 279 -3.99 -2.26 -36.75
N GLU A 280 -3.68 -1.06 -36.29
CA GLU A 280 -3.10 0.00 -37.11
C GLU A 280 -1.59 -0.18 -37.32
N VAL A 281 -0.93 -1.00 -36.49
CA VAL A 281 0.52 -1.21 -36.52
C VAL A 281 0.83 -2.70 -36.58
N PRO A 282 1.69 -3.17 -37.53
CA PRO A 282 2.16 -4.55 -37.55
C PRO A 282 2.80 -4.96 -36.24
N LEU A 283 2.42 -6.11 -35.71
CA LEU A 283 2.91 -6.64 -34.44
C LEU A 283 3.81 -7.85 -34.68
N TYR A 284 5.05 -7.75 -34.26
CA TYR A 284 6.04 -8.83 -34.40
C TYR A 284 6.35 -9.45 -33.02
N LEU A 285 6.84 -10.69 -33.06
CA LEU A 285 7.32 -11.40 -31.89
C LEU A 285 8.73 -11.92 -32.17
N GLU A 286 9.66 -11.59 -31.27
CA GLU A 286 11.01 -12.12 -31.23
C GLU A 286 11.21 -12.90 -29.92
N ASP A 287 11.45 -14.19 -30.03
CA ASP A 287 11.87 -15.04 -28.92
C ASP A 287 13.40 -15.21 -28.95
N THR A 288 14.09 -14.49 -28.06
CA THR A 288 15.55 -14.54 -27.97
C THR A 288 16.04 -15.62 -26.99
N VAL A 289 15.13 -16.26 -26.26
CA VAL A 289 15.44 -17.29 -25.26
C VAL A 289 15.42 -18.69 -25.87
N GLN A 290 14.42 -18.98 -26.68
CA GLN A 290 14.26 -20.22 -27.46
C GLN A 290 14.31 -21.49 -26.59
N ASP A 291 13.64 -21.49 -25.45
CA ASP A 291 13.51 -22.64 -24.56
C ASP A 291 12.03 -23.05 -24.38
N GLU A 292 11.79 -24.19 -23.71
CA GLU A 292 10.44 -24.71 -23.44
C GLU A 292 9.55 -23.69 -22.70
N GLN A 293 10.14 -22.85 -21.85
CA GLN A 293 9.38 -21.84 -21.09
C GLN A 293 8.99 -20.66 -21.99
N SER A 294 9.88 -20.22 -22.86
CA SER A 294 9.60 -19.15 -23.82
C SER A 294 8.58 -19.58 -24.86
N GLU A 295 8.65 -20.83 -25.36
CA GLU A 295 7.64 -21.40 -26.27
C GLU A 295 6.23 -21.42 -25.64
N ALA A 296 6.15 -21.83 -24.36
CA ALA A 296 4.88 -21.79 -23.62
C ALA A 296 4.37 -20.35 -23.46
N LEU A 297 5.25 -19.38 -23.22
CA LEU A 297 4.90 -17.96 -23.13
C LEU A 297 4.39 -17.42 -24.48
N VAL A 298 5.00 -17.80 -25.60
CA VAL A 298 4.54 -17.48 -26.96
C VAL A 298 3.11 -17.99 -27.19
N CYS A 299 2.82 -19.23 -26.81
CA CYS A 299 1.47 -19.78 -26.89
C CYS A 299 0.46 -18.98 -26.06
N MET A 300 0.84 -18.62 -24.82
CA MET A 300 -0.02 -17.82 -23.94
C MET A 300 -0.27 -16.41 -24.50
N LEU A 301 0.74 -15.77 -25.10
CA LEU A 301 0.60 -14.46 -25.75
C LEU A 301 -0.37 -14.53 -26.94
N ARG A 302 -0.25 -15.54 -27.79
CA ARG A 302 -1.17 -15.75 -28.94
C ARG A 302 -2.62 -15.91 -28.46
N GLU A 303 -2.85 -16.69 -27.40
CA GLU A 303 -4.20 -16.87 -26.83
C GLU A 303 -4.74 -15.56 -26.22
N GLU A 304 -3.89 -14.76 -25.57
CA GLU A 304 -4.33 -13.48 -25.02
C GLU A 304 -4.68 -12.47 -26.14
N LEU A 305 -3.88 -12.41 -27.21
CA LEU A 305 -4.12 -11.53 -28.36
C LEU A 305 -5.43 -11.84 -29.10
N LYS A 306 -5.86 -13.10 -29.17
CA LYS A 306 -7.16 -13.47 -29.76
C LYS A 306 -8.33 -12.74 -29.10
N LYS A 307 -8.22 -12.37 -27.83
CA LYS A 307 -9.25 -11.58 -27.10
C LYS A 307 -9.39 -10.14 -27.62
N TYR A 308 -8.39 -9.66 -28.37
CA TYR A 308 -8.37 -8.34 -28.99
C TYR A 308 -8.78 -8.36 -30.49
N SER A 309 -9.61 -9.34 -30.90
CA SER A 309 -10.17 -9.46 -32.24
C SER A 309 -9.17 -9.89 -33.30
N ASP A 310 -8.71 -11.15 -33.20
CA ASP A 310 -7.90 -11.86 -34.20
C ASP A 310 -6.59 -11.17 -34.62
N ILE A 311 -6.00 -10.43 -33.67
CA ILE A 311 -4.66 -9.87 -33.84
C ILE A 311 -3.66 -11.02 -33.82
N THR A 312 -2.88 -11.11 -34.90
CA THR A 312 -1.82 -12.12 -35.08
C THR A 312 -0.47 -11.44 -35.24
N PHE A 313 0.60 -12.17 -34.96
CA PHE A 313 1.94 -11.69 -35.24
C PHE A 313 2.20 -11.69 -36.74
N ALA A 314 2.81 -10.61 -37.23
CA ALA A 314 3.28 -10.50 -38.60
C ALA A 314 4.51 -11.39 -38.78
N GLU A 315 4.70 -11.88 -40.04
CA GLU A 315 5.87 -12.64 -40.44
C GLU A 315 6.94 -11.73 -41.06
N GLY A 316 8.22 -12.08 -40.86
CA GLY A 316 9.34 -11.34 -41.41
C GLY A 316 10.05 -10.44 -40.39
N THR A 317 10.78 -9.45 -40.87
CA THR A 317 11.60 -8.52 -40.04
C THR A 317 10.82 -7.24 -39.80
N PRO A 318 10.74 -6.73 -38.56
CA PRO A 318 10.05 -5.49 -38.25
C PRO A 318 10.74 -4.29 -38.91
N HIS A 319 9.96 -3.30 -39.33
CA HIS A 319 10.42 -2.04 -39.88
C HIS A 319 10.30 -0.91 -38.85
N ALA A 320 10.86 0.23 -39.16
CA ALA A 320 10.75 1.43 -38.31
C ALA A 320 9.27 1.77 -38.04
N GLY A 321 8.92 1.95 -36.76
CA GLY A 321 7.56 2.24 -36.32
C GLY A 321 6.68 1.02 -36.08
N ASP A 322 7.12 -0.19 -36.40
CA ASP A 322 6.40 -1.41 -36.08
C ASP A 322 6.49 -1.75 -34.60
N ALA A 323 5.49 -2.50 -34.11
CA ALA A 323 5.44 -2.96 -32.72
C ALA A 323 6.13 -4.34 -32.59
N LEU A 324 7.00 -4.47 -31.60
CA LEU A 324 7.75 -5.70 -31.35
C LEU A 324 7.59 -6.13 -29.88
N ILE A 325 7.07 -7.33 -29.66
CA ILE A 325 7.18 -7.99 -28.35
C ILE A 325 8.43 -8.85 -28.37
N ARG A 326 9.31 -8.64 -27.40
CA ARG A 326 10.59 -9.32 -27.30
C ARG A 326 10.68 -10.10 -26.00
N ILE A 327 10.84 -11.44 -26.12
CA ILE A 327 11.01 -12.33 -24.96
C ILE A 327 12.51 -12.42 -24.65
N ILE A 328 12.87 -12.08 -23.42
CA ILE A 328 14.24 -12.01 -22.92
C ILE A 328 14.34 -12.66 -21.53
N HIS A 329 15.55 -12.86 -21.06
CA HIS A 329 15.80 -13.14 -19.65
C HIS A 329 15.78 -11.86 -18.79
N HIS A 330 15.64 -11.99 -17.45
CA HIS A 330 15.77 -10.83 -16.55
C HIS A 330 17.25 -10.48 -16.31
N ALA A 331 17.52 -9.27 -15.81
CA ALA A 331 18.87 -8.72 -15.62
C ALA A 331 19.81 -9.63 -14.82
N GLN A 332 19.30 -10.36 -13.82
CA GLN A 332 20.13 -11.28 -13.02
C GLN A 332 20.69 -12.49 -13.82
N PHE A 333 20.04 -12.87 -14.91
CA PHE A 333 20.56 -13.86 -15.83
C PHE A 333 21.77 -13.30 -16.58
N TYR A 334 21.63 -12.10 -17.13
CA TYR A 334 22.68 -11.44 -17.89
C TYR A 334 23.86 -10.97 -17.01
N GLU A 335 23.65 -10.71 -15.73
CA GLU A 335 24.74 -10.51 -14.76
C GLU A 335 25.67 -11.76 -14.65
N LYS A 336 25.13 -12.96 -14.87
CA LYS A 336 25.86 -14.22 -14.82
C LYS A 336 26.38 -14.67 -16.18
N CYS A 337 25.70 -14.29 -17.26
CA CYS A 337 26.00 -14.63 -18.64
C CYS A 337 26.02 -13.37 -19.51
N PRO A 338 26.99 -12.44 -19.33
CA PRO A 338 27.04 -11.17 -20.02
C PRO A 338 27.15 -11.30 -21.55
N GLU A 339 27.73 -12.40 -22.04
CA GLU A 339 27.88 -12.70 -23.46
C GLU A 339 26.54 -12.99 -24.15
N GLN A 340 25.49 -13.31 -23.40
CA GLN A 340 24.14 -13.55 -23.92
C GLN A 340 23.23 -12.32 -23.79
N ASP A 341 23.74 -11.21 -23.26
CA ASP A 341 22.95 -9.99 -23.10
C ASP A 341 22.62 -9.38 -24.46
N ASN A 342 21.37 -9.59 -24.88
CA ASN A 342 20.81 -9.10 -26.11
C ASN A 342 19.79 -7.96 -25.90
N TYR A 343 19.69 -7.44 -24.68
CA TYR A 343 18.75 -6.36 -24.37
C TYR A 343 18.98 -5.13 -25.26
N ALA A 344 20.24 -4.71 -25.37
CA ALA A 344 20.65 -3.55 -26.20
C ALA A 344 20.59 -3.79 -27.72
N GLN A 345 20.35 -5.03 -28.16
CA GLN A 345 20.27 -5.40 -29.58
C GLN A 345 18.84 -5.23 -30.16
N ALA A 346 17.89 -4.70 -29.38
CA ALA A 346 16.57 -4.41 -29.88
C ALA A 346 16.64 -3.38 -31.03
N PRO A 347 15.84 -3.53 -32.11
CA PRO A 347 15.80 -2.53 -33.19
C PRO A 347 15.40 -1.17 -32.65
N LYS A 348 16.27 -0.17 -32.82
CA LYS A 348 16.10 1.16 -32.21
C LYS A 348 14.87 1.93 -32.69
N ASP A 349 14.46 1.67 -33.93
CA ASP A 349 13.35 2.38 -34.58
C ASP A 349 12.00 1.66 -34.38
N CYS A 350 11.97 0.52 -33.71
CA CYS A 350 10.75 -0.24 -33.41
C CYS A 350 10.18 0.16 -32.04
N ILE A 351 8.86 -0.06 -31.88
CA ILE A 351 8.16 0.13 -30.60
C ILE A 351 8.29 -1.15 -29.78
N VAL A 352 9.32 -1.24 -28.94
CA VAL A 352 9.67 -2.49 -28.26
C VAL A 352 9.01 -2.63 -26.90
N GLN A 353 8.42 -3.80 -26.65
CA GLN A 353 7.96 -4.26 -25.34
C GLN A 353 8.69 -5.54 -24.94
N HIS A 354 9.56 -5.44 -23.93
CA HIS A 354 10.24 -6.62 -23.39
C HIS A 354 9.35 -7.39 -22.41
N ILE A 355 9.51 -8.72 -22.44
CA ILE A 355 8.87 -9.66 -21.51
C ILE A 355 9.95 -10.61 -21.00
N THR A 356 10.07 -10.74 -19.68
CA THR A 356 11.03 -11.66 -19.06
C THR A 356 10.40 -13.03 -18.86
N VAL A 357 11.07 -14.08 -19.34
CA VAL A 357 10.54 -15.44 -19.30
C VAL A 357 10.35 -15.94 -17.87
N GLU A 358 11.19 -15.54 -16.94
CA GLU A 358 11.18 -15.95 -15.53
C GLU A 358 9.95 -15.43 -14.77
N ASP A 359 9.38 -14.29 -15.18
CA ASP A 359 8.16 -13.76 -14.58
C ASP A 359 6.91 -14.61 -14.89
N PHE A 360 6.99 -15.43 -15.94
CA PHE A 360 5.94 -16.34 -16.41
C PHE A 360 6.27 -17.81 -16.21
N GLY A 361 7.37 -18.13 -15.51
CA GLY A 361 7.85 -19.49 -15.32
C GLY A 361 6.74 -20.47 -14.94
N LEU A 362 6.69 -21.59 -15.64
CA LEU A 362 5.84 -22.74 -15.36
C LEU A 362 6.27 -23.34 -14.00
N LYS A 363 5.80 -22.79 -12.90
CA LYS A 363 5.83 -23.51 -11.63
C LYS A 363 5.05 -24.80 -11.82
N ASP A 364 5.72 -25.93 -11.56
CA ASP A 364 5.17 -27.30 -11.64
C ASP A 364 3.66 -27.34 -11.42
N ASN A 365 2.93 -27.33 -12.52
CA ASN A 365 1.46 -27.26 -12.53
C ASN A 365 0.83 -28.66 -12.37
N LYS A 366 1.28 -29.42 -11.35
CA LYS A 366 0.53 -30.62 -10.92
C LYS A 366 -0.84 -30.30 -10.27
N LYS A 367 -1.16 -29.00 -10.07
CA LYS A 367 -2.43 -28.56 -9.42
C LYS A 367 -3.36 -27.72 -10.30
N SER A 368 -3.07 -27.49 -11.58
CA SER A 368 -3.91 -26.63 -12.42
C SER A 368 -4.62 -27.34 -13.59
N LYS A 369 -4.98 -28.63 -13.44
CA LYS A 369 -5.99 -29.24 -14.30
C LYS A 369 -7.34 -28.59 -14.02
N GLY A 370 -7.65 -27.51 -14.74
CA GLY A 370 -8.93 -26.78 -14.61
C GLY A 370 -8.90 -25.28 -14.85
N SER A 371 -7.81 -24.70 -15.33
CA SER A 371 -7.72 -23.25 -15.56
C SER A 371 -7.55 -22.83 -17.03
N ALA A 372 -8.08 -23.60 -17.96
CA ALA A 372 -8.34 -23.10 -19.31
C ALA A 372 -9.39 -22.00 -19.20
N GLY A 373 -8.99 -20.71 -19.35
CA GLY A 373 -9.88 -19.57 -19.31
C GLY A 373 -9.61 -18.49 -18.22
N LYS A 374 -8.65 -18.67 -17.31
CA LYS A 374 -8.24 -17.57 -16.44
C LYS A 374 -7.45 -16.56 -17.26
N GLU A 375 -7.99 -15.33 -17.35
CA GLU A 375 -7.27 -14.18 -17.90
C GLU A 375 -5.90 -14.07 -17.24
N ASN A 376 -4.83 -14.09 -18.05
CA ASN A 376 -3.50 -13.78 -17.55
C ASN A 376 -3.36 -12.26 -17.40
N ALA A 377 -3.59 -11.76 -16.20
CA ALA A 377 -3.58 -10.33 -15.91
C ALA A 377 -2.24 -9.65 -16.23
N ALA A 378 -1.13 -10.39 -16.20
CA ALA A 378 0.19 -9.87 -16.54
C ALA A 378 0.34 -9.69 -18.06
N LEU A 379 -0.03 -10.68 -18.86
CA LEU A 379 -0.01 -10.57 -20.33
C LEU A 379 -0.96 -9.48 -20.82
N ARG A 380 -2.17 -9.42 -20.27
CA ARG A 380 -3.09 -8.32 -20.56
C ARG A 380 -2.46 -6.96 -20.32
N LYS A 381 -1.72 -6.81 -19.23
CA LYS A 381 -1.05 -5.55 -18.89
C LYS A 381 0.05 -5.20 -19.90
N ILE A 382 0.84 -6.17 -20.32
CA ILE A 382 1.88 -5.99 -21.33
C ILE A 382 1.29 -5.50 -22.66
N ILE A 383 0.18 -6.10 -23.10
CA ILE A 383 -0.52 -5.68 -24.33
C ILE A 383 -1.07 -4.24 -24.18
N GLN A 384 -1.59 -3.89 -23.01
CA GLN A 384 -2.05 -2.52 -22.73
C GLN A 384 -0.89 -1.51 -22.72
N GLU A 385 0.28 -1.87 -22.18
CA GLU A 385 1.47 -1.03 -22.20
C GLU A 385 2.01 -0.85 -23.61
N LEU A 386 2.01 -1.91 -24.43
CA LEU A 386 2.36 -1.82 -25.84
C LEU A 386 1.44 -0.84 -26.59
N ALA A 387 0.12 -0.92 -26.40
CA ALA A 387 -0.82 0.01 -27.01
C ALA A 387 -0.56 1.46 -26.62
N ILE A 388 -0.20 1.73 -25.35
CA ILE A 388 0.19 3.07 -24.91
C ILE A 388 1.48 3.53 -25.58
N LYS A 389 2.50 2.65 -25.74
CA LYS A 389 3.75 2.97 -26.44
C LYS A 389 3.49 3.29 -27.91
N ILE A 390 2.58 2.59 -28.56
CA ILE A 390 2.16 2.90 -29.94
C ILE A 390 1.49 4.27 -30.00
N ASP A 391 0.55 4.59 -29.08
CA ASP A 391 -0.05 5.92 -28.97
C ASP A 391 1.03 7.03 -28.82
N VAL A 392 2.01 6.81 -27.94
CA VAL A 392 3.14 7.73 -27.72
C VAL A 392 3.96 7.93 -28.98
N HIS A 393 4.30 6.86 -29.68
CA HIS A 393 5.08 6.91 -30.92
C HIS A 393 4.32 7.64 -32.05
N GLN A 394 3.04 7.35 -32.19
CA GLN A 394 2.17 7.98 -33.19
C GLN A 394 1.65 9.35 -32.79
N ARG A 395 2.00 9.83 -31.59
CA ARG A 395 1.60 11.14 -31.08
C ARG A 395 0.08 11.34 -31.01
N GLN A 396 -0.68 10.29 -30.72
CA GLN A 396 -2.13 10.35 -30.68
C GLN A 396 -2.71 9.40 -29.61
N ILE A 397 -3.59 9.90 -28.73
CA ILE A 397 -4.35 9.06 -27.79
C ILE A 397 -5.43 8.32 -28.54
N THR A 398 -5.43 6.98 -28.45
CA THR A 398 -6.47 6.11 -29.00
C THR A 398 -7.09 5.23 -27.91
N CYS A 399 -6.31 4.86 -26.88
CA CYS A 399 -6.77 4.02 -25.78
C CYS A 399 -7.88 4.68 -24.93
N TYR A 400 -8.14 5.97 -25.13
CA TYR A 400 -9.16 6.74 -24.46
C TYR A 400 -9.80 7.76 -25.41
N ASP A 401 -11.11 7.89 -25.35
CA ASP A 401 -11.83 8.89 -26.14
C ASP A 401 -11.67 10.28 -25.51
N TRP A 402 -10.56 10.94 -25.86
CA TRP A 402 -10.17 12.23 -25.30
C TRP A 402 -11.17 13.33 -25.61
N ALA A 403 -11.78 13.31 -26.79
CA ALA A 403 -12.76 14.32 -27.23
C ALA A 403 -14.00 14.40 -26.32
N LYS A 404 -14.37 13.30 -25.65
CA LYS A 404 -15.46 13.30 -24.67
C LYS A 404 -15.26 14.20 -23.47
N LEU A 405 -14.03 14.58 -23.18
CA LEU A 405 -13.70 15.46 -22.06
C LEU A 405 -14.02 16.93 -22.39
N ALA A 406 -14.23 17.24 -23.67
CA ALA A 406 -14.59 18.55 -24.18
C ALA A 406 -13.68 19.70 -23.69
N PHE A 407 -12.36 19.43 -23.61
CA PHE A 407 -11.39 20.49 -23.36
C PHE A 407 -11.32 21.44 -24.58
N ALA A 408 -11.49 22.73 -24.33
CA ALA A 408 -11.41 23.74 -25.39
C ALA A 408 -9.97 24.13 -25.72
N THR A 409 -9.05 23.93 -24.80
CA THR A 409 -7.64 24.27 -24.90
C THR A 409 -6.78 23.04 -24.61
N PRO A 410 -5.50 23.03 -25.03
CA PRO A 410 -4.60 21.94 -24.68
C PRO A 410 -4.42 21.79 -23.17
N VAL A 411 -4.38 20.55 -22.68
CA VAL A 411 -4.10 20.24 -21.28
C VAL A 411 -2.65 19.80 -21.14
N THR A 412 -1.92 20.45 -20.26
CA THR A 412 -0.51 20.18 -20.01
C THR A 412 -0.31 19.38 -18.74
N PHE A 413 0.54 18.35 -18.81
CA PHE A 413 0.96 17.48 -17.72
C PHE A 413 2.47 17.55 -17.58
N VAL A 414 2.99 17.79 -16.35
CA VAL A 414 4.42 17.89 -16.12
C VAL A 414 4.85 17.01 -14.95
N THR A 415 5.96 16.32 -15.11
CA THR A 415 6.67 15.62 -14.03
C THR A 415 8.10 16.17 -13.90
N ALA A 416 8.65 16.07 -12.69
CA ALA A 416 10.05 16.38 -12.47
C ALA A 416 10.73 15.21 -11.75
N THR A 417 11.96 14.92 -12.14
CA THR A 417 12.78 13.86 -11.54
C THR A 417 14.11 14.40 -11.07
N ARG A 418 14.53 13.97 -9.87
CA ARG A 418 15.83 14.28 -9.30
C ARG A 418 16.55 12.98 -8.96
N ASP A 419 17.82 12.87 -9.32
CA ASP A 419 18.63 11.73 -8.92
C ASP A 419 18.84 11.75 -7.39
N HIS A 420 18.41 10.67 -6.71
CA HIS A 420 18.55 10.53 -5.26
C HIS A 420 19.98 10.17 -4.84
N LYS A 421 20.73 9.52 -5.73
CA LYS A 421 22.10 9.07 -5.46
C LYS A 421 23.11 10.19 -5.74
N ASP A 422 22.87 10.96 -6.76
CA ASP A 422 23.71 12.09 -7.16
C ASP A 422 22.91 13.39 -7.13
N LYS A 423 23.04 14.12 -6.03
CA LYS A 423 22.37 15.42 -5.83
C LYS A 423 22.97 16.55 -6.68
N ALA A 424 24.14 16.33 -7.30
CA ALA A 424 24.76 17.31 -8.19
C ALA A 424 24.14 17.31 -9.58
N LYS A 425 23.47 16.22 -9.98
CA LYS A 425 22.73 16.19 -11.24
C LYS A 425 21.57 17.17 -11.26
N PRO A 426 21.32 17.83 -12.39
CA PRO A 426 20.21 18.75 -12.55
C PRO A 426 18.86 18.02 -12.37
N ILE A 427 17.83 18.76 -12.01
CA ILE A 427 16.45 18.27 -12.03
C ILE A 427 16.02 18.22 -13.49
N CYS A 428 15.46 17.09 -13.91
CA CYS A 428 14.90 16.91 -15.24
C CYS A 428 13.39 17.10 -15.20
N TYR A 429 12.87 17.83 -16.16
CA TYR A 429 11.44 18.08 -16.33
C TYR A 429 10.97 17.44 -17.64
N ASP A 430 9.84 16.73 -17.56
CA ASP A 430 9.19 16.10 -18.69
C ASP A 430 7.77 16.66 -18.81
N LEU A 431 7.41 17.17 -19.98
CA LEU A 431 6.12 17.77 -20.27
C LEU A 431 5.39 17.02 -21.38
N LEU A 432 4.10 16.84 -21.18
CA LEU A 432 3.15 16.35 -22.19
C LEU A 432 2.02 17.35 -22.33
N ARG A 433 1.83 17.87 -23.53
CA ARG A 433 0.68 18.69 -23.92
C ARG A 433 -0.26 17.86 -24.78
N VAL A 434 -1.50 17.69 -24.33
CA VAL A 434 -2.55 16.96 -25.05
C VAL A 434 -3.51 17.95 -25.67
N GLN A 435 -3.59 17.95 -26.99
CA GLN A 435 -4.51 18.80 -27.74
C GLN A 435 -5.97 18.37 -27.58
N PRO A 436 -6.97 19.22 -27.87
CA PRO A 436 -8.37 18.87 -27.77
C PRO A 436 -8.80 17.64 -28.58
N ASP A 437 -8.11 17.36 -29.71
CA ASP A 437 -8.29 16.17 -30.54
C ASP A 437 -7.54 14.93 -30.05
N GLY A 438 -6.77 15.03 -28.96
CA GLY A 438 -5.98 13.96 -28.39
C GLY A 438 -4.57 13.85 -28.97
N ALA A 439 -4.12 14.79 -29.82
CA ALA A 439 -2.74 14.80 -30.31
C ALA A 439 -1.75 15.12 -29.18
N LEU A 440 -0.56 14.49 -29.21
CA LEU A 440 0.44 14.51 -28.15
C LEU A 440 1.67 15.31 -28.56
N GLN A 441 2.08 16.24 -27.73
CA GLN A 441 3.33 16.99 -27.86
C GLN A 441 4.14 16.78 -26.58
N PHE A 442 5.41 16.34 -26.72
CA PHE A 442 6.31 16.08 -25.61
C PHE A 442 7.48 17.03 -25.64
N GLU A 443 7.93 17.44 -24.45
CA GLU A 443 9.12 18.26 -24.28
C GLU A 443 9.90 17.76 -23.05
N HIS A 444 11.24 17.85 -23.14
CA HIS A 444 12.17 17.55 -22.06
C HIS A 444 13.17 18.68 -21.90
N TRP A 445 13.47 19.05 -20.66
CA TRP A 445 14.55 19.99 -20.35
C TRP A 445 15.13 19.72 -18.95
N GLU A 446 16.33 20.22 -18.74
CA GLU A 446 17.01 20.17 -17.46
C GLU A 446 16.94 21.54 -16.74
N GLN A 447 17.05 21.49 -15.40
CA GLN A 447 17.12 22.69 -14.58
C GLN A 447 18.28 23.60 -15.04
N SER A 448 17.98 24.86 -15.23
CA SER A 448 18.93 25.90 -15.60
C SER A 448 18.91 27.05 -14.60
N LEU A 449 20.02 27.81 -14.55
CA LEU A 449 20.10 29.05 -13.77
C LEU A 449 19.32 30.19 -14.44
N LEU A 450 19.18 30.14 -15.77
CA LEU A 450 18.42 31.08 -16.56
C LEU A 450 17.37 30.30 -17.37
N TRP A 451 16.10 30.61 -17.17
CA TRP A 451 15.01 29.99 -17.91
C TRP A 451 14.83 30.68 -19.28
N ASP A 452 14.65 29.86 -20.30
CA ASP A 452 14.41 30.35 -21.68
C ASP A 452 12.95 30.79 -21.89
N SER A 453 12.05 30.45 -20.95
CA SER A 453 10.66 30.89 -20.99
C SER A 453 10.06 31.10 -19.61
N PRO A 454 9.09 32.02 -19.46
CA PRO A 454 8.35 32.22 -18.21
C PRO A 454 7.51 30.96 -17.81
N GLU A 455 7.12 30.13 -18.78
CA GLU A 455 6.41 28.89 -18.53
C GLU A 455 7.30 27.90 -17.75
N LYS A 456 8.54 27.69 -18.19
CA LYS A 456 9.51 26.79 -17.55
C LYS A 456 9.87 27.26 -16.14
N GLU A 457 10.01 28.55 -15.93
CA GLU A 457 10.26 29.14 -14.62
C GLU A 457 9.10 28.87 -13.65
N LYS A 458 7.85 29.11 -14.05
CA LYS A 458 6.65 28.83 -13.23
C LYS A 458 6.49 27.34 -12.93
N ILE A 459 6.79 26.47 -13.91
CA ILE A 459 6.79 25.02 -13.71
C ILE A 459 7.82 24.63 -12.66
N ALA A 460 9.07 25.13 -12.78
CA ALA A 460 10.13 24.80 -11.82
C ALA A 460 9.76 25.26 -10.40
N ALA A 461 9.25 26.47 -10.24
CA ALA A 461 8.80 27.00 -8.96
C ALA A 461 7.68 26.15 -8.32
N ALA A 462 6.79 25.54 -9.12
CA ALA A 462 5.72 24.67 -8.63
C ALA A 462 6.25 23.33 -8.04
N PHE A 463 7.46 22.90 -8.40
CA PHE A 463 8.15 21.75 -7.82
C PHE A 463 9.03 22.09 -6.62
N GLU A 464 9.04 23.34 -6.18
CA GLU A 464 9.84 23.77 -5.04
C GLU A 464 9.01 23.93 -3.77
N THR A 465 9.68 23.73 -2.63
CA THR A 465 9.15 24.11 -1.31
C THR A 465 9.30 25.62 -1.12
N ARG A 466 8.64 26.19 -0.10
CA ARG A 466 8.81 27.61 0.27
C ARG A 466 10.26 28.04 0.51
N ASN A 467 11.17 27.09 0.76
CA ASN A 467 12.60 27.35 1.00
C ASN A 467 13.46 27.08 -0.26
N GLY A 468 12.87 27.01 -1.44
CA GLY A 468 13.57 26.78 -2.71
C GLY A 468 14.18 25.38 -2.86
N LYS A 469 13.75 24.40 -2.07
CA LYS A 469 14.20 23.01 -2.21
C LYS A 469 13.20 22.21 -3.04
N PHE A 470 13.71 21.27 -3.83
CA PHE A 470 12.86 20.36 -4.58
C PHE A 470 11.90 19.60 -3.66
N ASP A 471 10.59 19.67 -3.97
CA ASP A 471 9.52 19.07 -3.18
C ASP A 471 9.18 17.65 -3.67
N LEU A 472 9.72 16.66 -2.98
CA LEU A 472 9.49 15.25 -3.28
C LEU A 472 8.01 14.81 -3.09
N SER A 473 7.17 15.64 -2.49
CA SER A 473 5.74 15.33 -2.37
C SER A 473 4.95 15.58 -3.65
N VAL A 474 5.45 16.43 -4.53
CA VAL A 474 4.81 16.75 -5.82
C VAL A 474 4.91 15.54 -6.75
N GLN A 475 3.76 15.04 -7.17
CA GLN A 475 3.64 13.87 -8.07
C GLN A 475 3.48 14.29 -9.54
N GLY A 476 3.05 15.51 -9.78
CA GLY A 476 2.87 16.09 -11.10
C GLY A 476 2.06 17.38 -11.07
N LEU A 477 2.11 18.09 -12.18
CA LEU A 477 1.35 19.32 -12.44
C LEU A 477 0.36 19.09 -13.57
N VAL A 478 -0.81 19.73 -13.47
CA VAL A 478 -1.83 19.72 -14.54
C VAL A 478 -2.37 21.14 -14.71
N TYR A 479 -2.40 21.64 -15.94
CA TYR A 479 -2.97 22.95 -16.24
C TYR A 479 -3.41 23.07 -17.70
N GLU A 480 -4.32 24.01 -17.96
CA GLU A 480 -4.70 24.51 -19.28
C GLU A 480 -4.09 25.90 -19.50
N GLU A 481 -4.03 26.71 -18.44
CA GLU A 481 -3.43 28.03 -18.43
C GLU A 481 -2.27 28.07 -17.43
N ILE A 482 -1.12 28.58 -17.83
CA ILE A 482 0.11 28.59 -17.01
C ILE A 482 -0.04 29.42 -15.72
N ASP A 483 -0.98 30.33 -15.67
CA ASP A 483 -1.27 31.14 -14.48
C ASP A 483 -2.11 30.37 -13.43
N ASN A 484 -2.61 29.19 -13.80
CA ASN A 484 -3.44 28.35 -12.93
C ASN A 484 -2.96 26.89 -12.92
N ILE A 485 -1.77 26.64 -12.41
CA ILE A 485 -1.20 25.29 -12.30
C ILE A 485 -1.80 24.55 -11.10
N HIS A 486 -2.37 23.38 -11.34
CA HIS A 486 -2.80 22.44 -10.29
C HIS A 486 -1.65 21.51 -9.93
N ILE A 487 -1.20 21.59 -8.67
CA ILE A 487 -0.06 20.82 -8.14
C ILE A 487 -0.61 19.63 -7.37
N ILE A 488 -0.38 18.43 -7.88
CA ILE A 488 -0.79 17.17 -7.25
C ILE A 488 0.30 16.72 -6.27
N ARG A 489 -0.03 16.65 -4.98
CA ARG A 489 0.89 16.24 -3.91
C ARG A 489 0.49 14.92 -3.28
N ALA A 490 1.45 14.05 -3.03
CA ALA A 490 1.28 12.90 -2.17
C ALA A 490 1.12 13.35 -0.72
N THR A 491 0.22 12.70 0.02
CA THR A 491 0.08 12.89 1.46
C THR A 491 0.27 11.56 2.20
N ASP A 492 0.50 11.64 3.51
CA ASP A 492 0.49 10.46 4.39
C ASP A 492 -0.93 10.08 4.84
N ARG A 493 -1.93 10.85 4.41
CA ARG A 493 -3.33 10.66 4.73
C ARG A 493 -3.92 9.57 3.83
N TYR A 494 -4.70 8.66 4.42
CA TYR A 494 -5.43 7.62 3.68
C TYR A 494 -6.77 7.38 4.34
N THR A 495 -7.72 6.88 3.55
CA THR A 495 -9.08 6.60 4.02
C THR A 495 -9.13 5.29 4.79
N LEU A 496 -10.07 5.21 5.72
CA LEU A 496 -10.33 4.03 6.53
C LEU A 496 -11.70 3.43 6.17
N PRO A 497 -11.83 2.09 6.20
CA PRO A 497 -13.13 1.44 6.17
C PRO A 497 -13.84 1.63 7.52
N ASN A 498 -15.12 1.27 7.58
CA ASN A 498 -15.82 1.19 8.85
C ASN A 498 -15.29 0.03 9.70
N MET A 499 -14.25 0.31 10.50
CA MET A 499 -13.52 -0.69 11.28
C MET A 499 -14.42 -1.40 12.30
N GLN A 500 -15.27 -0.65 12.99
CA GLN A 500 -16.17 -1.21 14.00
C GLN A 500 -17.19 -2.14 13.36
N GLY A 501 -17.89 -1.69 12.32
CA GLY A 501 -18.88 -2.51 11.64
C GLY A 501 -18.28 -3.77 11.00
N LEU A 502 -17.02 -3.70 10.52
CA LEU A 502 -16.29 -4.88 10.04
C LEU A 502 -15.98 -5.86 11.16
N ALA A 503 -15.42 -5.38 12.27
CA ALA A 503 -15.08 -6.22 13.41
C ALA A 503 -16.32 -6.91 13.98
N GLU A 504 -17.44 -6.20 14.16
CA GLU A 504 -18.70 -6.74 14.62
C GLU A 504 -19.22 -7.85 13.69
N LYS A 505 -19.27 -7.61 12.36
CA LYS A 505 -19.72 -8.61 11.39
C LYS A 505 -18.85 -9.85 11.36
N LEU A 506 -17.53 -9.68 11.48
CA LEU A 506 -16.58 -10.79 11.51
C LEU A 506 -16.64 -11.54 12.85
N HIS A 507 -16.93 -10.85 13.95
CA HIS A 507 -17.05 -11.45 15.27
C HIS A 507 -18.29 -12.35 15.35
N ILE A 508 -19.45 -11.91 14.86
CA ILE A 508 -20.70 -12.70 14.79
C ILE A 508 -20.52 -13.99 13.97
N THR A 509 -19.55 -14.03 13.05
CA THR A 509 -19.31 -15.17 12.15
C THR A 509 -18.01 -15.90 12.44
N GLN A 510 -17.65 -16.06 13.72
CA GLN A 510 -16.42 -16.77 14.14
C GLN A 510 -16.43 -18.23 13.68
N ASP A 511 -15.27 -18.70 13.23
CA ASP A 511 -15.10 -20.04 12.65
C ASP A 511 -15.32 -21.18 13.66
N GLU A 512 -14.97 -20.94 14.92
CA GLU A 512 -15.02 -21.95 16.01
C GLU A 512 -16.41 -22.08 16.65
N GLU A 513 -17.34 -21.19 16.34
CA GLU A 513 -18.69 -21.23 16.88
C GLU A 513 -19.48 -22.44 16.35
N SER A 514 -20.13 -23.18 17.25
CA SER A 514 -21.04 -24.26 16.90
C SER A 514 -22.45 -23.77 16.62
N ILE A 515 -23.04 -24.25 15.56
CA ILE A 515 -24.37 -23.87 15.07
C ILE A 515 -25.26 -25.11 15.10
N ALA A 516 -26.51 -24.93 15.52
CA ALA A 516 -27.52 -26.01 15.46
C ALA A 516 -27.80 -26.37 13.98
N VAL A 517 -27.80 -27.64 13.67
CA VAL A 517 -27.95 -28.16 12.30
C VAL A 517 -29.40 -28.08 11.82
N ASP A 518 -30.37 -28.46 12.64
CA ASP A 518 -31.77 -28.59 12.22
C ASP A 518 -32.36 -27.32 11.60
N PRO A 519 -32.25 -26.14 12.21
CA PRO A 519 -32.78 -24.90 11.59
C PRO A 519 -32.09 -24.53 10.26
N ILE A 520 -30.82 -24.91 10.10
CA ILE A 520 -30.06 -24.66 8.86
C ILE A 520 -30.55 -25.59 7.76
N VAL A 521 -30.73 -26.87 8.08
CA VAL A 521 -31.22 -27.89 7.14
C VAL A 521 -32.64 -27.53 6.66
N GLU A 522 -33.54 -27.18 7.59
CA GLU A 522 -34.90 -26.75 7.25
C GLU A 522 -34.90 -25.54 6.33
N ALA A 523 -34.09 -24.54 6.62
CA ALA A 523 -33.99 -23.35 5.80
C ALA A 523 -33.38 -23.62 4.40
N ILE A 524 -32.35 -24.46 4.30
CA ILE A 524 -31.77 -24.86 3.02
C ILE A 524 -32.74 -25.73 2.21
N GLN A 525 -33.49 -26.61 2.86
CA GLN A 525 -34.52 -27.41 2.18
C GLN A 525 -35.61 -26.50 1.61
N ALA A 526 -36.15 -25.59 2.43
CA ALA A 526 -37.14 -24.62 1.96
C ALA A 526 -36.64 -23.76 0.79
N TYR A 527 -35.34 -23.46 0.78
CA TYR A 527 -34.74 -22.76 -0.35
C TYR A 527 -34.62 -23.65 -1.60
N ALA A 528 -34.21 -24.91 -1.42
CA ALA A 528 -34.09 -25.89 -2.51
C ALA A 528 -35.45 -26.13 -3.21
N ASP A 529 -36.53 -26.11 -2.46
CA ASP A 529 -37.90 -26.32 -2.97
C ASP A 529 -38.36 -25.16 -3.90
N THR A 530 -37.68 -24.02 -3.83
CA THR A 530 -37.93 -22.85 -4.75
C THR A 530 -37.09 -22.92 -6.03
N LEU A 531 -36.20 -23.89 -6.15
CA LEU A 531 -35.24 -24.01 -7.26
C LEU A 531 -35.58 -25.22 -8.15
N SER A 532 -34.94 -25.25 -9.33
CA SER A 532 -35.03 -26.37 -10.29
C SER A 532 -33.68 -26.68 -10.93
N GLY A 533 -33.53 -27.92 -11.43
CA GLY A 533 -32.32 -28.33 -12.17
C GLY A 533 -31.06 -28.31 -11.33
N ASP A 534 -29.92 -27.97 -11.94
CA ASP A 534 -28.58 -28.01 -11.34
C ASP A 534 -28.48 -27.30 -9.98
N GLN A 535 -29.25 -26.25 -9.76
CA GLN A 535 -29.21 -25.50 -8.49
C GLN A 535 -29.89 -26.28 -7.34
N GLN A 536 -30.95 -26.98 -7.64
CA GLN A 536 -31.62 -27.88 -6.69
C GLN A 536 -30.71 -29.04 -6.32
N GLU A 537 -30.03 -29.65 -7.30
CA GLU A 537 -29.06 -30.72 -7.05
C GLU A 537 -27.89 -30.24 -6.16
N GLN A 538 -27.37 -29.03 -6.40
CA GLN A 538 -26.35 -28.47 -5.53
C GLN A 538 -26.82 -28.29 -4.08
N CYS A 539 -28.07 -27.86 -3.86
CA CYS A 539 -28.64 -27.77 -2.53
C CYS A 539 -28.77 -29.15 -1.89
N ALA A 540 -29.21 -30.19 -2.64
CA ALA A 540 -29.29 -31.57 -2.14
C ALA A 540 -27.90 -32.10 -1.72
N HIS A 541 -26.85 -31.84 -2.45
CA HIS A 541 -25.47 -32.16 -2.07
C HIS A 541 -25.05 -31.47 -0.77
N ILE A 542 -25.38 -30.21 -0.60
CA ILE A 542 -25.07 -29.43 0.60
C ILE A 542 -25.83 -30.02 1.80
N LEU A 543 -27.12 -30.30 1.67
CA LEU A 543 -27.96 -30.92 2.71
C LEU A 543 -27.40 -32.28 3.14
N LYS A 544 -27.05 -33.14 2.18
CA LYS A 544 -26.43 -34.44 2.45
C LYS A 544 -25.10 -34.30 3.21
N ALA A 545 -24.28 -33.30 2.89
CA ALA A 545 -23.02 -33.07 3.59
C ALA A 545 -23.25 -32.54 5.02
N ILE A 546 -24.25 -31.67 5.23
CA ILE A 546 -24.58 -31.13 6.56
C ILE A 546 -25.17 -32.19 7.47
N SER A 547 -26.04 -33.10 6.96
CA SER A 547 -26.68 -34.13 7.76
C SER A 547 -25.70 -35.13 8.39
N GLN A 548 -24.46 -35.19 7.94
CA GLN A 548 -23.40 -36.02 8.53
C GLN A 548 -22.90 -35.53 9.90
N TYR A 549 -23.22 -34.30 10.29
CA TYR A 549 -22.67 -33.65 11.51
C TYR A 549 -23.59 -33.83 12.77
N GLY A 550 -24.70 -34.44 12.66
CA GLY A 550 -25.63 -34.62 13.79
C GLY A 550 -26.28 -33.29 14.22
N LYS A 551 -26.33 -33.02 15.55
CA LYS A 551 -27.06 -31.84 16.07
C LYS A 551 -26.36 -30.51 15.93
N GLN A 552 -25.05 -30.52 15.82
CA GLN A 552 -24.25 -29.28 15.76
C GLN A 552 -23.11 -29.39 14.75
N ILE A 553 -22.82 -28.28 14.08
CA ILE A 553 -21.72 -28.13 13.12
C ILE A 553 -20.93 -26.87 13.43
N ARG A 554 -19.61 -26.94 13.38
CA ARG A 554 -18.78 -25.71 13.49
C ARG A 554 -18.98 -24.81 12.27
N ARG A 555 -19.07 -23.52 12.50
CA ARG A 555 -19.28 -22.53 11.43
C ARG A 555 -18.24 -22.64 10.30
N LYS A 556 -16.98 -22.95 10.63
CA LYS A 556 -15.93 -23.19 9.65
C LYS A 556 -16.25 -24.29 8.67
N GLU A 557 -16.77 -25.42 9.17
CA GLU A 557 -17.16 -26.57 8.36
C GLU A 557 -18.38 -26.22 7.49
N LEU A 558 -19.37 -25.59 8.09
CA LEU A 558 -20.55 -25.12 7.36
C LEU A 558 -20.19 -24.13 6.23
N LYS A 559 -19.26 -23.20 6.44
CA LYS A 559 -18.74 -22.30 5.40
C LYS A 559 -18.09 -23.05 4.25
N GLN A 560 -17.38 -24.14 4.54
CA GLN A 560 -16.73 -24.97 3.51
C GLN A 560 -17.75 -25.74 2.68
N ILE A 561 -18.73 -26.37 3.34
CA ILE A 561 -19.79 -27.15 2.68
C ILE A 561 -20.64 -26.24 1.78
N VAL A 562 -21.12 -25.11 2.31
CA VAL A 562 -21.98 -24.17 1.56
C VAL A 562 -21.20 -23.44 0.47
N ASN A 563 -19.88 -23.37 0.55
CA ASN A 563 -19.01 -22.66 -0.40
C ASN A 563 -19.48 -21.20 -0.68
N LEU A 564 -19.34 -20.34 0.29
CA LEU A 564 -19.77 -18.93 0.21
C LEU A 564 -19.11 -18.11 -0.93
N ARG A 565 -18.17 -18.72 -1.68
CA ARG A 565 -17.61 -18.10 -2.90
C ARG A 565 -18.51 -18.30 -4.13
N SER A 566 -19.33 -19.34 -4.13
CA SER A 566 -20.31 -19.60 -5.20
C SER A 566 -21.53 -18.68 -5.11
N LYS A 567 -22.21 -18.46 -6.24
CA LYS A 567 -23.46 -17.67 -6.29
C LYS A 567 -24.55 -18.32 -5.42
N ILE A 568 -24.71 -19.64 -5.53
CA ILE A 568 -25.70 -20.37 -4.76
C ILE A 568 -25.38 -20.35 -3.26
N GLY A 569 -24.12 -20.50 -2.86
CA GLY A 569 -23.73 -20.41 -1.46
C GLY A 569 -24.00 -19.03 -0.85
N GLN A 570 -23.87 -17.95 -1.62
CA GLN A 570 -24.24 -16.61 -1.17
C GLN A 570 -25.76 -16.45 -1.01
N GLN A 571 -26.55 -17.05 -1.90
CA GLN A 571 -28.01 -17.06 -1.83
C GLN A 571 -28.50 -17.88 -0.64
N ILE A 572 -27.95 -19.07 -0.43
CA ILE A 572 -28.24 -19.91 0.75
C ILE A 572 -27.92 -19.14 2.04
N ASN A 573 -26.75 -18.52 2.17
CA ASN A 573 -26.41 -17.73 3.35
C ASN A 573 -27.38 -16.55 3.58
N ALA A 574 -27.92 -15.97 2.52
CA ALA A 574 -28.91 -14.90 2.62
C ALA A 574 -30.26 -15.44 3.11
N PHE A 575 -30.72 -16.55 2.54
CA PHE A 575 -32.00 -17.16 2.85
C PHE A 575 -32.02 -17.77 4.27
N VAL A 576 -30.95 -18.48 4.63
CA VAL A 576 -30.77 -19.01 6.00
C VAL A 576 -30.84 -17.87 7.03
N PHE A 577 -30.13 -16.78 6.78
CA PHE A 577 -30.20 -15.62 7.69
C PHE A 577 -31.59 -15.04 7.81
N GLU A 578 -32.32 -14.93 6.71
CA GLU A 578 -33.68 -14.41 6.69
C GLU A 578 -34.65 -15.30 7.49
N LYS A 579 -34.52 -16.62 7.38
CA LYS A 579 -35.38 -17.58 8.04
C LYS A 579 -35.03 -17.85 9.49
N THR A 580 -33.74 -17.89 9.84
CA THR A 580 -33.28 -18.37 11.15
C THR A 580 -32.53 -17.30 11.97
N GLY A 581 -32.20 -16.13 11.40
CA GLY A 581 -31.31 -15.14 12.01
C GLY A 581 -29.83 -15.57 12.04
N VAL A 582 -29.48 -16.78 11.59
CA VAL A 582 -28.12 -17.31 11.62
C VAL A 582 -27.35 -16.91 10.37
N LEU A 583 -26.23 -16.22 10.52
CA LEU A 583 -25.27 -15.95 9.46
C LEU A 583 -24.27 -17.10 9.35
N ILE A 584 -24.26 -17.82 8.23
CA ILE A 584 -23.20 -18.81 7.95
C ILE A 584 -21.87 -18.09 7.78
N GLY A 585 -21.85 -17.01 7.04
CA GLY A 585 -20.68 -16.14 6.89
C GLY A 585 -21.04 -14.67 6.70
N PRO A 586 -20.07 -13.76 6.84
CA PRO A 586 -20.33 -12.32 6.77
C PRO A 586 -20.80 -11.94 5.36
N ARG A 587 -21.97 -11.31 5.26
CA ARG A 587 -22.55 -10.82 4.00
C ARG A 587 -21.90 -9.49 3.60
N LEU A 588 -20.57 -9.46 3.50
CA LEU A 588 -19.82 -8.22 3.26
C LEU A 588 -19.95 -7.69 1.83
N LYS A 589 -20.32 -8.55 0.88
CA LYS A 589 -20.38 -8.20 -0.55
C LYS A 589 -21.75 -7.74 -1.03
N CYS A 590 -22.80 -7.86 -0.22
CA CYS A 590 -24.11 -7.32 -0.61
C CYS A 590 -24.06 -5.80 -0.69
N ALA A 591 -24.85 -5.21 -1.59
CA ALA A 591 -24.79 -3.78 -1.93
C ALA A 591 -24.86 -2.87 -0.69
N SER A 592 -25.80 -3.14 0.25
CA SER A 592 -25.99 -2.37 1.47
C SER A 592 -24.79 -2.41 2.43
N ASN A 593 -24.18 -3.60 2.60
CA ASN A 593 -22.99 -3.74 3.44
C ASN A 593 -21.73 -3.20 2.74
N ARG A 594 -21.65 -3.35 1.42
CA ARG A 594 -20.50 -2.86 0.64
C ARG A 594 -20.29 -1.36 0.83
N GLU A 595 -21.34 -0.56 0.63
CA GLU A 595 -21.24 0.89 0.83
C GLU A 595 -21.02 1.24 2.30
N ARG A 596 -21.78 0.66 3.23
CA ARG A 596 -21.67 0.95 4.66
C ARG A 596 -20.31 0.60 5.27
N LEU A 597 -19.68 -0.50 4.82
CA LEU A 597 -18.41 -0.99 5.40
C LEU A 597 -17.18 -0.49 4.63
N PHE A 598 -17.30 -0.29 3.32
CA PHE A 598 -16.16 -0.01 2.45
C PHE A 598 -16.31 1.29 1.65
N GLY A 599 -17.41 2.04 1.79
CA GLY A 599 -17.65 3.26 1.02
C GLY A 599 -16.48 4.25 1.06
N GLY A 600 -15.81 4.34 2.21
CA GLY A 600 -14.63 5.18 2.39
C GLY A 600 -13.38 4.73 1.59
N VAL A 601 -13.35 3.51 1.03
CA VAL A 601 -12.18 2.99 0.29
C VAL A 601 -12.53 2.58 -1.15
N LEU A 602 -13.74 2.93 -1.61
CA LEU A 602 -14.23 2.60 -2.94
C LEU A 602 -14.45 3.87 -3.78
N GLY A 603 -14.26 3.74 -5.08
CA GLY A 603 -14.55 4.80 -6.06
C GLY A 603 -13.55 5.96 -6.06
N ILE A 604 -13.80 6.91 -6.93
CA ILE A 604 -13.09 8.20 -6.95
C ILE A 604 -13.94 9.18 -6.15
N ARG A 605 -13.33 9.83 -5.17
CA ARG A 605 -13.99 10.87 -4.38
C ARG A 605 -13.10 12.10 -4.30
N HIS A 606 -13.75 13.23 -4.23
CA HIS A 606 -13.15 14.54 -4.23
C HIS A 606 -13.71 15.35 -3.05
N PHE A 607 -12.90 16.16 -2.40
CA PHE A 607 -13.24 16.94 -1.21
C PHE A 607 -12.58 18.31 -1.27
N CYS A 608 -13.18 19.29 -0.61
CA CYS A 608 -12.62 20.61 -0.42
C CYS A 608 -12.49 20.88 1.09
N GLU A 609 -11.32 21.31 1.53
CA GLU A 609 -11.08 21.84 2.86
C GLU A 609 -10.52 23.27 2.69
N GLY A 610 -11.35 24.30 2.84
CA GLY A 610 -10.98 25.68 2.53
C GLY A 610 -10.55 25.83 1.07
N ASN A 611 -9.35 26.37 0.86
CA ASN A 611 -8.77 26.61 -0.47
C ASN A 611 -7.96 25.42 -1.00
N VAL A 612 -8.06 24.23 -0.41
CA VAL A 612 -7.32 23.04 -0.83
C VAL A 612 -8.29 21.96 -1.23
N GLN A 613 -8.04 21.34 -2.37
CA GLN A 613 -8.76 20.16 -2.83
C GLN A 613 -8.02 18.90 -2.49
N TYR A 614 -8.77 17.84 -2.21
CA TYR A 614 -8.26 16.51 -1.97
C TYR A 614 -9.03 15.51 -2.81
N TYR A 615 -8.38 14.47 -3.25
CA TYR A 615 -9.05 13.35 -3.89
C TYR A 615 -8.38 12.03 -3.54
N TYR A 616 -9.13 10.95 -3.71
CA TYR A 616 -8.56 9.63 -3.76
C TYR A 616 -9.21 8.79 -4.87
N SER A 617 -8.47 7.81 -5.34
CA SER A 617 -8.93 6.80 -6.28
C SER A 617 -8.87 5.45 -5.58
N GLY A 618 -10.03 4.98 -5.16
CA GLY A 618 -10.24 3.67 -4.55
C GLY A 618 -10.59 2.64 -5.60
N TYR A 619 -10.75 1.41 -5.15
CA TYR A 619 -11.00 0.31 -6.04
C TYR A 619 -12.48 0.12 -6.42
N VAL A 620 -12.67 -0.43 -7.61
CA VAL A 620 -14.02 -0.68 -8.17
C VAL A 620 -14.16 -2.02 -8.88
N GLY A 621 -13.22 -2.92 -8.73
CA GLY A 621 -13.25 -4.21 -9.42
C GLY A 621 -14.12 -5.30 -8.76
N ALA A 622 -14.19 -6.47 -9.41
CA ALA A 622 -14.97 -7.62 -8.95
C ALA A 622 -14.44 -8.26 -7.64
N SER A 623 -13.17 -8.04 -7.29
CA SER A 623 -12.53 -8.64 -6.11
C SER A 623 -12.11 -7.59 -5.08
N LEU A 624 -12.99 -7.27 -4.13
CA LEU A 624 -12.67 -6.41 -2.98
C LEU A 624 -11.37 -6.81 -2.27
N GLN A 625 -11.07 -8.09 -2.16
CA GLN A 625 -9.92 -8.60 -1.41
C GLN A 625 -8.57 -8.21 -2.01
N LYS A 626 -8.45 -8.26 -3.35
CA LYS A 626 -7.22 -7.82 -4.05
C LYS A 626 -7.00 -6.32 -3.96
N SER A 627 -8.04 -5.58 -3.84
CA SER A 627 -8.11 -4.12 -3.92
C SER A 627 -7.79 -3.44 -2.62
N LEU A 628 -8.18 -4.08 -1.53
CA LEU A 628 -7.93 -3.62 -0.18
C LEU A 628 -6.59 -4.16 0.37
N ALA A 629 -5.72 -4.68 -0.51
CA ALA A 629 -4.34 -5.03 -0.15
C ALA A 629 -3.51 -3.78 0.21
N HIS A 630 -3.87 -2.61 -0.32
CA HIS A 630 -3.17 -1.35 -0.11
C HIS A 630 -4.12 -0.26 0.40
N ALA A 631 -3.57 0.67 1.18
CA ALA A 631 -4.30 1.86 1.64
C ALA A 631 -4.71 2.76 0.46
N CYS A 632 -5.92 3.29 0.51
CA CYS A 632 -6.39 4.28 -0.44
C CYS A 632 -5.86 5.67 -0.01
N ARG A 633 -4.70 6.06 -0.55
CA ARG A 633 -4.04 7.32 -0.20
C ARG A 633 -4.76 8.52 -0.79
N ILE A 634 -4.92 9.54 0.03
CA ILE A 634 -5.48 10.83 -0.34
C ILE A 634 -4.37 11.69 -0.95
N ARG A 635 -4.70 12.39 -2.01
CA ARG A 635 -3.83 13.39 -2.63
C ARG A 635 -4.38 14.76 -2.38
N MET A 636 -3.47 15.69 -2.18
CA MET A 636 -3.78 17.10 -2.04
C MET A 636 -3.52 17.79 -3.38
N VAL A 637 -4.41 18.71 -3.77
CA VAL A 637 -4.25 19.56 -4.94
C VAL A 637 -4.29 21.00 -4.50
N CYS A 638 -3.21 21.73 -4.80
CA CYS A 638 -3.11 23.17 -4.64
C CYS A 638 -3.10 23.82 -6.01
N SER A 639 -3.58 25.07 -6.13
CA SER A 639 -3.44 25.86 -7.34
C SER A 639 -2.45 27.01 -7.12
N THR A 640 -1.73 27.42 -8.17
CA THR A 640 -0.94 28.66 -8.17
C THR A 640 -1.81 29.88 -8.42
N GLY A 641 -2.97 29.72 -9.06
CA GLY A 641 -3.95 30.75 -9.32
C GLY A 641 -5.14 30.68 -8.35
N ASP A 642 -6.08 31.60 -8.54
CA ASP A 642 -7.27 31.73 -7.68
C ASP A 642 -8.36 30.69 -7.97
N LYS A 643 -8.24 29.96 -9.09
CA LYS A 643 -9.24 28.98 -9.53
C LYS A 643 -8.80 27.56 -9.23
N LEU A 644 -9.38 26.95 -8.20
CA LEU A 644 -9.15 25.56 -7.90
C LEU A 644 -10.27 24.71 -8.54
N GLN A 645 -10.05 24.20 -9.75
CA GLN A 645 -11.05 23.50 -10.58
C GLN A 645 -10.54 22.09 -10.99
N PHE A 646 -9.97 21.35 -10.05
CA PHE A 646 -9.41 20.04 -10.35
C PHE A 646 -10.44 18.97 -10.69
N GLU A 647 -11.74 19.19 -10.37
CA GLU A 647 -12.82 18.24 -10.66
C GLU A 647 -12.90 17.85 -12.13
N ARG A 648 -12.58 18.76 -13.04
CA ARG A 648 -12.63 18.50 -14.48
C ARG A 648 -11.58 17.49 -14.96
N TYR A 649 -10.52 17.25 -14.17
CA TYR A 649 -9.47 16.26 -14.47
C TYR A 649 -9.71 14.90 -13.80
N LEU A 650 -10.69 14.78 -12.91
CA LEU A 650 -10.98 13.53 -12.22
C LEU A 650 -11.44 12.39 -13.15
N PRO A 651 -12.16 12.63 -14.27
CA PRO A 651 -12.46 11.59 -15.25
C PRO A 651 -11.21 10.94 -15.83
N LEU A 652 -10.04 11.61 -15.84
CA LEU A 652 -8.75 11.06 -16.27
C LEU A 652 -8.21 9.99 -15.31
N LEU A 653 -8.80 9.82 -14.14
CA LEU A 653 -8.48 8.74 -13.20
C LEU A 653 -9.27 7.47 -13.50
N GLU A 654 -10.41 7.58 -14.21
CA GLU A 654 -11.36 6.50 -14.43
C GLU A 654 -10.97 5.63 -15.64
N VAL A 655 -9.73 5.11 -15.61
CA VAL A 655 -9.20 4.25 -16.66
C VAL A 655 -8.68 2.93 -16.09
N ASP A 656 -8.88 1.83 -16.81
CA ASP A 656 -8.50 0.47 -16.41
C ASP A 656 -7.26 -0.06 -17.13
N PHE A 657 -6.75 0.66 -18.12
CA PHE A 657 -5.59 0.23 -18.91
C PHE A 657 -4.24 0.66 -18.32
N VAL A 658 -4.22 1.52 -17.31
CA VAL A 658 -2.99 2.00 -16.64
C VAL A 658 -2.58 1.11 -15.46
N ARG A 659 -3.53 0.54 -14.72
CA ARG A 659 -3.27 -0.33 -13.55
C ARG A 659 -3.99 -1.66 -13.66
N THR A 660 -3.34 -2.71 -13.18
CA THR A 660 -3.86 -4.09 -13.26
C THR A 660 -5.11 -4.32 -12.40
N SER A 661 -5.30 -3.55 -11.32
CA SER A 661 -6.31 -3.83 -10.28
C SER A 661 -7.20 -2.65 -9.94
N GLY A 662 -7.36 -1.69 -10.84
CA GLY A 662 -8.23 -0.55 -10.56
C GLY A 662 -7.86 0.69 -11.34
N TRP A 663 -8.53 1.77 -11.03
CA TRP A 663 -8.29 3.05 -11.65
C TRP A 663 -6.92 3.63 -11.28
N THR A 664 -6.43 4.52 -12.13
CA THR A 664 -5.17 5.21 -11.83
C THR A 664 -5.32 6.16 -10.64
N VAL A 665 -4.21 6.45 -9.99
CA VAL A 665 -4.17 7.32 -8.79
C VAL A 665 -3.78 8.76 -9.10
N ILE A 666 -3.23 8.99 -10.29
CA ILE A 666 -2.98 10.30 -10.91
C ILE A 666 -3.53 10.25 -12.34
N PRO A 667 -3.86 11.37 -12.98
CA PRO A 667 -4.36 11.40 -14.36
C PRO A 667 -3.55 10.51 -15.31
N PHE A 668 -4.23 9.73 -16.14
CA PHE A 668 -3.59 8.74 -16.99
C PHE A 668 -2.53 9.28 -17.97
N PRO A 669 -2.59 10.55 -18.45
CA PRO A 669 -1.55 11.09 -19.32
C PRO A 669 -0.14 11.06 -18.73
N PHE A 670 -0.02 11.05 -17.40
CA PHE A 670 1.29 10.84 -16.75
C PHE A 670 1.91 9.45 -17.06
N LYS A 671 1.11 8.45 -17.42
CA LYS A 671 1.64 7.15 -17.89
C LYS A 671 2.25 7.31 -19.29
N TYR A 672 1.60 8.08 -20.16
CA TYR A 672 2.12 8.39 -21.50
C TYR A 672 3.45 9.12 -21.43
N LEU A 673 3.54 10.12 -20.55
CA LEU A 673 4.77 10.86 -20.31
C LEU A 673 5.91 9.94 -19.84
N ARG A 674 5.63 9.01 -18.95
CA ARG A 674 6.62 8.03 -18.47
C ARG A 674 7.04 7.04 -19.56
N GLU A 675 6.11 6.56 -20.40
CA GLU A 675 6.44 5.67 -21.51
C GLU A 675 7.26 6.39 -22.59
N TRP A 676 6.92 7.65 -22.85
CA TRP A 676 7.72 8.47 -23.76
C TRP A 676 9.17 8.62 -23.28
N LYS A 677 9.38 8.92 -22.00
CA LYS A 677 10.72 9.00 -21.42
C LYS A 677 11.48 7.67 -21.57
N ALA A 678 10.83 6.55 -21.26
CA ALA A 678 11.43 5.23 -21.40
C ALA A 678 11.77 4.85 -22.86
N LEU A 679 11.16 5.48 -23.85
CA LEU A 679 11.51 5.31 -25.27
C LEU A 679 12.69 6.19 -25.70
N GLN A 680 13.08 7.21 -24.90
CA GLN A 680 14.24 8.06 -25.17
C GLN A 680 15.53 7.49 -24.51
N GLU A 681 15.39 6.76 -23.41
CA GLU A 681 16.48 6.05 -22.70
C GLU A 681 16.88 4.77 -23.44
#